data_a52aa08c3f1aeb5025e29f2c4e477d65
#
_entry.id   a52aa08c3f1aeb5025e29f2c4e477d65
#
_cell.length_a   1.000
_cell.length_b   1.000
_cell.length_c   1.000
_cell.angle_alpha   90.00
_cell.angle_beta   90.00
_cell.angle_gamma   90.00
#
_symmetry.space_group_name_H-M   'P 1'
#
loop_
_entity.id
_entity.type
_entity.pdbx_description
1 polymer ?
#
loop_
_entity_poly.entity_id
_entity_poly.type
_entity_poly.pdbx_seq_one_letter_code
_entity_poly.pdbx_strand_id
1 'polypeptide(L)'
;MALVLLEELDYMQQYKEDMSLAKYLFHQGRNFETYDYLGSHFCIEDDQEGFVFRVWAPNAVSVSVVGDFNGWNHQLHPMKKETEEGIWELFVEGLEEFSLYKYAVVAKDGRVLFKADPYAFHSETKEKTASYTYSFKDKFNWTDSDWQKYKENLNAYESPMNIYEVHLGSWKKADDGQFLNYRVIADELIPYAKKLGYTHLELLPLAEHPFDGSWGYQICGFYSITSRFGKPEDFMYLVNLAHEHGIGIIMAWVPAHFPKDAHGLYEFDGQPLYEYQDITKQEHKQWGTRIFDFGRNEIRSFLISNAMFWMEKYHIDGIRVDAVASMLYLDYNRNDGEWRPNIYGGNGNLEAIEFLKILNSTVLTKFPSNLMIAEESTSFPGVTMPPDCDGLGFNFKWNMGWMNDVLSYIEENPINRQYCHGNLTFPIVYACDENFILPISHDEVVHGKRSLVNKMPGEYENKFAGVRNFILYMLCHPGKKLMYMGSEFGQFIEWDYSKELDWFLLKFDAHKKLQTFFSEANHFYLAHSPLWELDCSAEGFEWICHSDHTRNILAFRRLNRAGDELIVLVNFSPVIREDYYIGVPSEGTYKEIFNTDLKKFGGSGIRNRKLPKAKTGQMHGYDQYISVTLPPLSTLIFQPVKQNGMKI
;
A
#
# COMPACT_ATOMS: atom_id res chain seq x y z
N MET A 1 8.23 -7.81 -53.30
CA MET A 1 6.89 -7.20 -53.41
C MET A 1 5.79 -8.20 -53.05
N ALA A 2 5.65 -9.38 -53.68
CA ALA A 2 4.59 -10.33 -53.30
C ALA A 2 4.74 -10.93 -51.86
N LEU A 3 5.96 -11.21 -51.39
CA LEU A 3 6.21 -11.69 -50.02
C LEU A 3 5.91 -10.64 -48.97
N VAL A 4 6.26 -9.37 -49.19
CA VAL A 4 5.97 -8.27 -48.29
C VAL A 4 4.45 -8.04 -48.19
N LEU A 5 3.73 -8.12 -49.30
CA LEU A 5 2.26 -8.03 -49.32
C LEU A 5 1.56 -9.22 -48.61
N LEU A 6 2.17 -10.41 -48.62
CA LEU A 6 1.65 -11.57 -47.91
C LEU A 6 1.90 -11.45 -46.40
N GLU A 7 3.07 -10.98 -45.98
CA GLU A 7 3.40 -10.71 -44.58
C GLU A 7 2.51 -9.57 -44.00
N GLU A 8 2.25 -8.51 -44.79
CA GLU A 8 1.33 -7.43 -44.37
C GLU A 8 -0.13 -7.93 -44.29
N LEU A 9 -0.56 -8.80 -45.20
CA LEU A 9 -1.91 -9.39 -45.18
C LEU A 9 -2.07 -10.33 -43.95
N ASP A 10 -1.09 -11.17 -43.65
CA ASP A 10 -1.09 -12.06 -42.51
C ASP A 10 -1.08 -11.23 -41.18
N TYR A 11 -0.28 -10.18 -41.11
CA TYR A 11 -0.26 -9.26 -39.98
C TYR A 11 -1.61 -8.57 -39.75
N MET A 12 -2.23 -8.05 -40.82
CA MET A 12 -3.54 -7.39 -40.74
C MET A 12 -4.67 -8.36 -40.40
N GLN A 13 -4.57 -9.60 -40.79
CA GLN A 13 -5.54 -10.64 -40.45
C GLN A 13 -5.39 -11.04 -38.98
N GLN A 14 -4.17 -11.24 -38.50
CA GLN A 14 -3.85 -11.52 -37.10
C GLN A 14 -4.32 -10.37 -36.20
N TYR A 15 -4.04 -9.11 -36.55
CA TYR A 15 -4.49 -7.93 -35.83
C TYR A 15 -6.02 -7.89 -35.69
N LYS A 16 -6.78 -8.19 -36.75
CA LYS A 16 -8.25 -8.24 -36.72
C LYS A 16 -8.78 -9.38 -35.84
N GLU A 17 -8.12 -10.53 -35.87
CA GLU A 17 -8.45 -11.67 -35.03
C GLU A 17 -8.18 -11.35 -33.56
N ASP A 18 -7.03 -10.72 -33.23
CA ASP A 18 -6.67 -10.29 -31.86
C ASP A 18 -7.64 -9.24 -31.34
N MET A 19 -8.06 -8.28 -32.17
CA MET A 19 -9.07 -7.27 -31.80
C MET A 19 -10.44 -7.88 -31.55
N SER A 20 -10.86 -8.86 -32.34
CA SER A 20 -12.11 -9.60 -32.16
C SER A 20 -12.10 -10.41 -30.86
N LEU A 21 -10.98 -11.05 -30.55
CA LEU A 21 -10.78 -11.78 -29.31
C LEU A 21 -10.79 -10.85 -28.09
N ALA A 22 -10.13 -9.69 -28.18
CA ALA A 22 -10.11 -8.69 -27.12
C ALA A 22 -11.52 -8.20 -26.75
N LYS A 23 -12.36 -7.89 -27.75
CA LYS A 23 -13.79 -7.54 -27.58
C LYS A 23 -14.55 -8.64 -26.85
N TYR A 24 -14.44 -9.87 -27.35
CA TYR A 24 -15.15 -11.01 -26.76
C TYR A 24 -14.73 -11.24 -25.30
N LEU A 25 -13.42 -11.29 -25.02
CA LEU A 25 -12.91 -11.53 -23.68
C LEU A 25 -13.29 -10.40 -22.71
N PHE A 26 -13.37 -9.14 -23.17
CA PHE A 26 -13.83 -8.01 -22.38
C PHE A 26 -15.24 -8.25 -21.82
N HIS A 27 -16.18 -8.63 -22.70
CA HIS A 27 -17.56 -8.92 -22.32
C HIS A 27 -17.71 -10.24 -21.53
N GLN A 28 -16.70 -11.11 -21.56
CA GLN A 28 -16.66 -12.32 -20.71
C GLN A 28 -16.01 -12.08 -19.33
N GLY A 29 -15.52 -10.87 -19.06
CA GLY A 29 -14.79 -10.58 -17.81
C GLY A 29 -13.42 -11.25 -17.72
N ARG A 30 -12.78 -11.50 -18.86
CA ARG A 30 -11.53 -12.26 -19.00
C ARG A 30 -10.45 -11.54 -19.80
N ASN A 31 -10.70 -10.34 -20.30
CA ASN A 31 -9.66 -9.50 -20.84
C ASN A 31 -9.01 -8.72 -19.72
N PHE A 32 -7.78 -9.08 -19.34
CA PHE A 32 -7.02 -8.46 -18.27
C PHE A 32 -5.93 -7.51 -18.79
N GLU A 33 -5.96 -7.20 -20.08
CA GLU A 33 -5.10 -6.23 -20.77
C GLU A 33 -5.96 -5.27 -21.62
N THR A 34 -7.12 -4.87 -21.08
CA THR A 34 -8.09 -4.02 -21.79
C THR A 34 -7.52 -2.66 -22.17
N TYR A 35 -6.49 -2.20 -21.46
CA TYR A 35 -5.77 -0.97 -21.76
C TYR A 35 -5.00 -1.00 -23.09
N ASP A 36 -4.75 -2.17 -23.67
CA ASP A 36 -4.16 -2.28 -25.01
C ASP A 36 -5.22 -2.20 -26.13
N TYR A 37 -6.51 -2.24 -25.75
CA TYR A 37 -7.62 -2.19 -26.69
C TYR A 37 -8.52 -0.95 -26.50
N LEU A 38 -9.03 -0.71 -25.26
CA LEU A 38 -9.91 0.43 -24.96
C LEU A 38 -9.07 1.68 -24.62
N GLY A 39 -9.66 2.86 -24.86
CA GLY A 39 -8.99 4.15 -24.69
C GLY A 39 -8.55 4.74 -26.03
N SER A 40 -7.54 5.60 -25.98
CA SER A 40 -6.96 6.24 -27.17
C SER A 40 -5.59 5.64 -27.49
N HIS A 41 -5.39 5.17 -28.73
CA HIS A 41 -4.16 4.54 -29.18
C HIS A 41 -3.65 5.14 -30.47
N PHE A 42 -2.35 5.47 -30.51
CA PHE A 42 -1.69 5.86 -31.74
C PHE A 42 -1.69 4.68 -32.74
N CYS A 43 -2.14 4.91 -33.93
CA CYS A 43 -2.08 3.92 -35.03
C CYS A 43 -1.96 4.60 -36.39
N ILE A 44 -1.74 3.76 -37.39
CA ILE A 44 -1.73 4.16 -38.81
C ILE A 44 -2.86 3.41 -39.50
N GLU A 45 -3.83 4.12 -40.06
CA GLU A 45 -4.92 3.59 -40.88
C GLU A 45 -4.87 4.19 -42.28
N ASP A 46 -4.93 3.37 -43.31
CA ASP A 46 -4.89 3.81 -44.71
C ASP A 46 -3.75 4.81 -45.03
N ASP A 47 -2.54 4.54 -44.53
CA ASP A 47 -1.34 5.39 -44.62
C ASP A 47 -1.44 6.77 -43.88
N GLN A 48 -2.42 6.95 -43.03
CA GLN A 48 -2.61 8.16 -42.22
C GLN A 48 -2.29 7.89 -40.77
N GLU A 49 -1.42 8.72 -40.17
CA GLU A 49 -1.13 8.68 -38.73
C GLU A 49 -2.23 9.36 -37.95
N GLY A 50 -2.59 8.83 -36.78
CA GLY A 50 -3.61 9.39 -35.90
C GLY A 50 -3.84 8.59 -34.65
N PHE A 51 -4.99 8.81 -34.03
CA PHE A 51 -5.40 8.06 -32.84
C PHE A 51 -6.73 7.39 -33.09
N VAL A 52 -6.83 6.11 -32.71
CA VAL A 52 -8.10 5.40 -32.60
C VAL A 52 -8.60 5.52 -31.17
N PHE A 53 -9.89 5.84 -31.04
CA PHE A 53 -10.60 5.97 -29.76
C PHE A 53 -11.60 4.85 -29.62
N ARG A 54 -11.59 4.15 -28.47
CA ARG A 54 -12.53 3.08 -28.14
C ARG A 54 -13.09 3.28 -26.73
N VAL A 55 -14.42 3.24 -26.60
CA VAL A 55 -15.10 3.42 -25.32
C VAL A 55 -16.30 2.49 -25.20
N TRP A 56 -16.54 1.98 -24.00
CA TRP A 56 -17.71 1.18 -23.68
C TRP A 56 -18.83 2.05 -23.10
N ALA A 57 -19.95 2.14 -23.80
CA ALA A 57 -21.13 2.93 -23.43
C ALA A 57 -22.39 2.28 -24.02
N PRO A 58 -22.87 1.14 -23.47
CA PRO A 58 -23.95 0.31 -24.05
C PRO A 58 -25.29 1.02 -24.12
N ASN A 59 -25.56 1.95 -23.19
CA ASN A 59 -26.85 2.64 -23.10
C ASN A 59 -26.86 3.97 -23.84
N ALA A 60 -25.73 4.42 -24.38
CA ALA A 60 -25.65 5.66 -25.14
C ALA A 60 -26.46 5.58 -26.43
N VAL A 61 -27.11 6.69 -26.80
CA VAL A 61 -27.77 6.86 -28.12
C VAL A 61 -26.72 7.14 -29.18
N SER A 62 -25.72 7.94 -28.86
CA SER A 62 -24.55 8.20 -29.69
C SER A 62 -23.38 8.63 -28.82
N VAL A 63 -22.16 8.46 -29.32
CA VAL A 63 -20.93 8.92 -28.70
C VAL A 63 -20.11 9.67 -29.76
N SER A 64 -19.47 10.76 -29.37
CA SER A 64 -18.54 11.51 -30.22
C SER A 64 -17.25 11.82 -29.46
N VAL A 65 -16.13 11.91 -30.15
CA VAL A 65 -14.88 12.43 -29.59
C VAL A 65 -14.85 13.96 -29.76
N VAL A 66 -14.60 14.67 -28.68
CA VAL A 66 -14.54 16.15 -28.66
C VAL A 66 -13.21 16.59 -28.07
N GLY A 67 -12.68 17.69 -28.58
CA GLY A 67 -11.41 18.27 -28.13
C GLY A 67 -11.11 19.59 -28.80
N ASP A 68 -9.93 20.16 -28.55
CA ASP A 68 -9.51 21.42 -29.19
C ASP A 68 -9.51 21.33 -30.71
N PHE A 69 -9.19 20.14 -31.27
CA PHE A 69 -9.14 19.87 -32.70
C PHE A 69 -10.48 20.01 -33.43
N ASN A 70 -11.60 20.03 -32.71
CA ASN A 70 -12.94 20.23 -33.30
C ASN A 70 -13.76 21.29 -32.56
N GLY A 71 -13.11 22.12 -31.72
CA GLY A 71 -13.76 23.19 -30.93
C GLY A 71 -14.76 22.65 -29.93
N TRP A 72 -14.55 21.44 -29.41
CA TRP A 72 -15.41 20.76 -28.43
C TRP A 72 -16.84 20.53 -28.92
N ASN A 73 -17.05 20.45 -30.24
CA ASN A 73 -18.35 20.29 -30.85
C ASN A 73 -18.73 18.82 -30.94
N HIS A 74 -19.72 18.40 -30.17
CA HIS A 74 -20.21 17.03 -30.10
C HIS A 74 -20.92 16.50 -31.37
N GLN A 75 -21.21 17.36 -32.35
CA GLN A 75 -21.77 16.98 -33.64
C GLN A 75 -20.71 16.58 -34.65
N LEU A 76 -19.45 16.89 -34.37
CA LEU A 76 -18.30 16.47 -35.15
C LEU A 76 -17.68 15.21 -34.56
N HIS A 77 -17.00 14.40 -35.38
CA HIS A 77 -16.33 13.18 -34.97
C HIS A 77 -17.22 12.16 -34.24
N PRO A 78 -18.40 11.79 -34.81
CA PRO A 78 -19.26 10.76 -34.24
C PRO A 78 -18.56 9.39 -34.33
N MET A 79 -18.65 8.63 -33.25
CA MET A 79 -18.14 7.25 -33.18
C MET A 79 -19.15 6.25 -33.76
N LYS A 80 -18.65 5.18 -34.31
CA LYS A 80 -19.45 4.05 -34.78
C LYS A 80 -19.59 3.01 -33.67
N LYS A 81 -20.80 2.48 -33.47
CA LYS A 81 -21.05 1.37 -32.56
C LYS A 81 -20.53 0.07 -33.19
N GLU A 82 -19.50 -0.51 -32.62
CA GLU A 82 -18.81 -1.70 -33.15
C GLU A 82 -19.39 -3.03 -32.65
N THR A 83 -19.97 -3.02 -31.42
CA THR A 83 -20.59 -4.23 -30.85
C THR A 83 -21.99 -3.94 -30.36
N GLU A 84 -22.86 -4.95 -30.34
CA GLU A 84 -24.20 -4.83 -29.75
C GLU A 84 -24.14 -4.49 -28.27
N GLU A 85 -23.09 -4.98 -27.57
CA GLU A 85 -22.81 -4.75 -26.16
C GLU A 85 -22.24 -3.35 -25.86
N GLY A 86 -22.02 -2.52 -26.91
CA GLY A 86 -21.84 -1.08 -26.76
C GLY A 86 -20.40 -0.58 -26.72
N ILE A 87 -19.49 -1.22 -27.42
CA ILE A 87 -18.20 -0.60 -27.73
C ILE A 87 -18.36 0.33 -28.92
N TRP A 88 -17.85 1.56 -28.77
CA TRP A 88 -17.83 2.60 -29.79
C TRP A 88 -16.40 2.86 -30.24
N GLU A 89 -16.17 3.10 -31.53
CA GLU A 89 -14.84 3.29 -32.13
C GLU A 89 -14.84 4.44 -33.13
N LEU A 90 -13.71 5.16 -33.19
CA LEU A 90 -13.44 6.19 -34.18
C LEU A 90 -11.92 6.38 -34.34
N PHE A 91 -11.43 6.39 -35.57
CA PHE A 91 -10.10 6.89 -35.89
C PHE A 91 -10.17 8.38 -36.22
N VAL A 92 -9.22 9.17 -35.69
CA VAL A 92 -9.07 10.60 -35.96
C VAL A 92 -7.68 10.84 -36.55
N GLU A 93 -7.64 11.16 -37.84
CA GLU A 93 -6.43 11.42 -38.61
C GLU A 93 -5.74 12.72 -38.12
N GLY A 94 -4.40 12.73 -38.16
CA GLY A 94 -3.57 13.91 -37.91
C GLY A 94 -3.57 14.39 -36.47
N LEU A 95 -4.12 13.62 -35.54
CA LEU A 95 -4.12 13.99 -34.14
C LEU A 95 -2.77 13.64 -33.51
N GLU A 96 -2.17 14.62 -32.81
CA GLU A 96 -0.87 14.45 -32.17
C GLU A 96 -1.02 14.00 -30.71
N GLU A 97 0.08 13.52 -30.12
CA GLU A 97 0.16 13.28 -28.68
C GLU A 97 -0.08 14.56 -27.88
N PHE A 98 -0.58 14.40 -26.65
CA PHE A 98 -0.98 15.47 -25.75
C PHE A 98 -2.12 16.35 -26.29
N SER A 99 -2.88 15.88 -27.27
CA SER A 99 -4.13 16.52 -27.67
C SER A 99 -5.21 16.27 -26.61
N LEU A 100 -5.89 17.34 -26.20
CA LEU A 100 -6.99 17.26 -25.23
C LEU A 100 -8.25 16.68 -25.86
N TYR A 101 -8.88 15.73 -25.17
CA TYR A 101 -10.16 15.16 -25.60
C TYR A 101 -11.07 14.72 -24.44
N LYS A 102 -12.35 14.53 -24.79
CA LYS A 102 -13.38 13.84 -24.01
C LYS A 102 -14.30 13.03 -24.92
N TYR A 103 -15.10 12.17 -24.31
CA TYR A 103 -16.26 11.58 -24.97
C TYR A 103 -17.48 12.44 -24.68
N ALA A 104 -18.23 12.84 -25.72
CA ALA A 104 -19.54 13.42 -25.61
C ALA A 104 -20.57 12.28 -25.78
N VAL A 105 -21.14 11.83 -24.68
CA VAL A 105 -22.07 10.70 -24.62
C VAL A 105 -23.51 11.24 -24.58
N VAL A 106 -24.32 10.89 -25.57
CA VAL A 106 -25.74 11.24 -25.59
C VAL A 106 -26.52 10.14 -24.89
N ALA A 107 -27.08 10.45 -23.73
CA ALA A 107 -27.88 9.54 -22.95
C ALA A 107 -29.28 9.34 -23.53
N LYS A 108 -29.97 8.27 -23.15
CA LYS A 108 -31.36 7.97 -23.61
C LYS A 108 -32.39 9.06 -23.29
N ASP A 109 -32.17 9.86 -22.24
CA ASP A 109 -33.01 11.00 -21.87
C ASP A 109 -32.67 12.30 -22.62
N GLY A 110 -31.69 12.25 -23.55
CA GLY A 110 -31.30 13.37 -24.39
C GLY A 110 -30.20 14.26 -23.77
N ARG A 111 -29.75 14.03 -22.55
CA ARG A 111 -28.60 14.76 -21.99
C ARG A 111 -27.33 14.42 -22.77
N VAL A 112 -26.49 15.45 -22.98
CA VAL A 112 -25.13 15.27 -23.50
C VAL A 112 -24.16 15.33 -22.32
N LEU A 113 -23.46 14.24 -22.07
CA LEU A 113 -22.53 14.08 -20.96
C LEU A 113 -21.10 14.14 -21.52
N PHE A 114 -20.28 15.05 -20.96
CA PHE A 114 -18.86 15.15 -21.33
C PHE A 114 -18.02 14.35 -20.35
N LYS A 115 -17.54 13.17 -20.78
CA LYS A 115 -16.83 12.18 -19.97
C LYS A 115 -15.34 12.15 -20.30
N ALA A 116 -14.49 12.10 -19.27
CA ALA A 116 -13.10 11.71 -19.44
C ALA A 116 -13.03 10.26 -19.92
N ASP A 117 -11.96 9.91 -20.59
CA ASP A 117 -11.76 8.53 -21.01
C ASP A 117 -11.41 7.65 -19.79
N PRO A 118 -12.20 6.59 -19.52
CA PRO A 118 -11.91 5.67 -18.43
C PRO A 118 -10.54 4.97 -18.53
N TYR A 119 -9.98 4.86 -19.74
CA TYR A 119 -8.70 4.24 -20.04
C TYR A 119 -7.59 5.22 -20.44
N ALA A 120 -7.79 6.54 -20.21
CA ALA A 120 -6.76 7.52 -20.53
C ALA A 120 -5.47 7.26 -19.76
N PHE A 121 -4.34 7.22 -20.45
CA PHE A 121 -3.02 7.05 -19.83
C PHE A 121 -2.45 8.33 -19.24
N HIS A 122 -3.01 9.48 -19.64
CA HIS A 122 -2.63 10.80 -19.15
C HIS A 122 -3.86 11.72 -19.16
N SER A 123 -3.98 12.57 -18.15
CA SER A 123 -5.15 13.44 -17.95
C SER A 123 -4.75 14.81 -17.42
N GLU A 124 -5.58 15.80 -17.63
CA GLU A 124 -5.52 17.04 -16.87
C GLU A 124 -5.78 16.74 -15.38
N THR A 125 -5.50 17.71 -14.53
CA THR A 125 -5.63 17.54 -13.07
C THR A 125 -6.45 18.66 -12.42
N LYS A 126 -6.93 18.43 -11.20
CA LYS A 126 -7.71 19.37 -10.37
C LYS A 126 -9.04 19.74 -11.05
N GLU A 127 -9.23 21.05 -11.31
CA GLU A 127 -10.45 21.61 -11.91
C GLU A 127 -10.59 21.28 -13.40
N LYS A 128 -9.50 20.89 -14.04
CA LYS A 128 -9.46 20.48 -15.44
C LYS A 128 -9.71 18.97 -15.54
N THR A 129 -10.47 18.54 -16.53
CA THR A 129 -11.08 17.22 -16.53
C THR A 129 -11.01 16.49 -17.88
N ALA A 130 -10.18 16.96 -18.81
CA ALA A 130 -9.98 16.30 -20.09
C ALA A 130 -8.87 15.24 -20.01
N SER A 131 -8.95 14.27 -20.89
CA SER A 131 -7.90 13.30 -21.14
C SER A 131 -6.93 13.82 -22.19
N TYR A 132 -5.69 13.35 -22.17
CA TYR A 132 -4.70 13.54 -23.22
C TYR A 132 -4.54 12.28 -24.04
N THR A 133 -4.39 12.42 -25.37
CA THR A 133 -3.82 11.36 -26.18
C THR A 133 -2.38 11.12 -25.73
N TYR A 134 -2.02 9.86 -25.50
CA TYR A 134 -0.69 9.48 -25.02
C TYR A 134 -0.32 8.06 -25.50
N SER A 135 0.95 7.86 -25.81
CA SER A 135 1.49 6.56 -26.15
C SER A 135 2.70 6.24 -25.27
N PHE A 136 2.78 5.01 -24.78
CA PHE A 136 3.94 4.52 -24.02
C PHE A 136 5.13 4.15 -24.93
N LYS A 137 4.93 4.10 -26.24
CA LYS A 137 5.97 3.68 -27.18
C LYS A 137 7.19 4.60 -27.09
N ASP A 138 8.36 4.02 -26.86
CA ASP A 138 9.67 4.71 -26.82
C ASP A 138 9.77 5.87 -25.82
N LYS A 139 8.93 5.91 -24.78
CA LYS A 139 8.91 7.00 -23.78
C LYS A 139 9.93 6.85 -22.67
N PHE A 140 10.27 5.64 -22.28
CA PHE A 140 11.17 5.39 -21.17
C PHE A 140 12.04 4.15 -21.44
N ASN A 141 13.31 4.23 -21.04
CA ASN A 141 14.23 3.12 -21.11
C ASN A 141 14.51 2.61 -19.70
N TRP A 142 13.94 1.47 -19.34
CA TRP A 142 14.12 0.84 -18.04
C TRP A 142 15.53 0.30 -17.85
N THR A 143 16.14 0.55 -16.69
CA THR A 143 17.47 0.04 -16.30
C THR A 143 17.40 -0.84 -15.04
N ASP A 144 16.23 -1.26 -14.64
CA ASP A 144 15.89 -1.97 -13.42
C ASP A 144 16.01 -3.51 -13.49
N SER A 145 16.62 -4.06 -14.53
CA SER A 145 16.69 -5.50 -14.77
C SER A 145 17.33 -6.29 -13.61
N ASP A 146 18.28 -5.69 -12.89
CA ASP A 146 18.93 -6.34 -11.74
C ASP A 146 17.97 -6.42 -10.53
N TRP A 147 17.11 -5.41 -10.34
CA TRP A 147 16.05 -5.44 -9.35
C TRP A 147 15.01 -6.52 -9.66
N GLN A 148 14.56 -6.61 -10.92
CA GLN A 148 13.59 -7.62 -11.34
C GLN A 148 14.12 -9.04 -11.07
N LYS A 149 15.37 -9.33 -11.42
CA LYS A 149 16.03 -10.62 -11.12
C LYS A 149 16.19 -10.86 -9.61
N TYR A 150 16.53 -9.83 -8.83
CA TYR A 150 16.60 -9.94 -7.37
C TYR A 150 15.26 -10.33 -6.79
N LYS A 151 14.20 -9.63 -7.20
CA LYS A 151 12.83 -9.85 -6.73
C LYS A 151 12.29 -11.26 -7.06
N GLU A 152 12.61 -11.79 -8.24
CA GLU A 152 12.24 -13.16 -8.65
C GLU A 152 12.78 -14.24 -7.72
N ASN A 153 13.89 -13.98 -7.05
CA ASN A 153 14.54 -14.92 -6.14
C ASN A 153 14.24 -14.63 -4.66
N LEU A 154 13.43 -13.61 -4.38
CA LEU A 154 13.11 -13.20 -3.01
C LEU A 154 11.87 -13.92 -2.49
N ASN A 155 11.99 -14.59 -1.34
CA ASN A 155 10.83 -15.03 -0.59
C ASN A 155 10.37 -13.89 0.33
N ALA A 156 9.30 -13.18 -0.05
CA ALA A 156 8.79 -12.03 0.71
C ALA A 156 8.36 -12.40 2.14
N TYR A 157 7.90 -13.62 2.36
CA TYR A 157 7.46 -14.10 3.68
C TYR A 157 8.63 -14.28 4.65
N GLU A 158 9.80 -14.67 4.14
CA GLU A 158 11.02 -14.98 4.92
C GLU A 158 12.11 -13.90 4.77
N SER A 159 11.76 -12.74 4.22
CA SER A 159 12.67 -11.62 4.01
C SER A 159 12.26 -10.39 4.82
N PRO A 160 13.19 -9.50 5.18
CA PRO A 160 12.84 -8.28 5.88
C PRO A 160 12.02 -7.36 4.97
N MET A 161 10.90 -6.86 5.48
CA MET A 161 10.09 -5.84 4.81
C MET A 161 9.81 -4.71 5.80
N ASN A 162 10.34 -3.54 5.49
CA ASN A 162 10.17 -2.31 6.25
C ASN A 162 9.72 -1.22 5.29
N ILE A 163 8.45 -0.85 5.38
CA ILE A 163 7.74 0.01 4.43
C ILE A 163 7.70 1.44 4.95
N TYR A 164 8.04 2.40 4.11
CA TYR A 164 7.84 3.83 4.36
C TYR A 164 6.64 4.29 3.56
N GLU A 165 5.52 4.54 4.22
CA GLU A 165 4.30 5.06 3.59
C GLU A 165 4.43 6.56 3.40
N VAL A 166 4.12 7.06 2.20
CA VAL A 166 4.37 8.45 1.83
C VAL A 166 3.28 9.04 0.93
N HIS A 167 2.85 10.26 1.26
CA HIS A 167 2.06 11.13 0.39
C HIS A 167 2.99 12.14 -0.30
N LEU A 168 3.22 11.97 -1.59
CA LEU A 168 4.21 12.75 -2.34
C LEU A 168 3.97 14.26 -2.26
N GLY A 169 2.70 14.69 -2.30
CA GLY A 169 2.31 16.10 -2.31
C GLY A 169 2.58 16.86 -1.01
N SER A 170 2.84 16.15 0.09
CA SER A 170 3.11 16.74 1.41
C SER A 170 4.36 16.20 2.10
N TRP A 171 5.13 15.33 1.44
CA TRP A 171 6.43 14.94 1.96
C TRP A 171 7.38 16.14 1.94
N LYS A 172 7.47 16.81 0.79
CA LYS A 172 8.23 18.05 0.62
C LYS A 172 7.60 18.89 -0.49
N LYS A 173 7.75 20.22 -0.41
CA LYS A 173 7.30 21.16 -1.41
C LYS A 173 8.46 22.00 -1.94
N ALA A 174 8.26 22.66 -3.08
CA ALA A 174 9.16 23.69 -3.57
C ALA A 174 9.12 24.94 -2.69
N ASP A 175 10.13 25.80 -2.77
CA ASP A 175 10.25 27.02 -1.97
C ASP A 175 9.06 28.00 -2.16
N ASP A 176 8.38 27.92 -3.30
CA ASP A 176 7.17 28.70 -3.62
C ASP A 176 5.86 28.02 -3.14
N GLY A 177 5.96 26.87 -2.47
CA GLY A 177 4.84 26.08 -1.96
C GLY A 177 4.15 25.17 -2.98
N GLN A 178 4.63 25.15 -4.24
CA GLN A 178 4.11 24.23 -5.26
C GLN A 178 4.56 22.80 -5.03
N PHE A 179 3.90 21.85 -5.70
CA PHE A 179 4.33 20.46 -5.69
C PHE A 179 5.68 20.32 -6.41
N LEU A 180 6.55 19.47 -5.87
CA LEU A 180 7.73 19.00 -6.59
C LEU A 180 7.29 18.05 -7.71
N ASN A 181 8.06 17.98 -8.80
CA ASN A 181 7.82 16.97 -9.82
C ASN A 181 8.39 15.59 -9.40
N TYR A 182 7.93 14.52 -10.06
CA TYR A 182 8.34 13.16 -9.76
C TYR A 182 9.85 12.96 -9.74
N ARG A 183 10.61 13.60 -10.65
CA ARG A 183 12.08 13.44 -10.72
C ARG A 183 12.76 14.06 -9.51
N VAL A 184 12.38 15.30 -9.14
CA VAL A 184 12.94 15.96 -7.94
C VAL A 184 12.57 15.20 -6.68
N ILE A 185 11.34 14.72 -6.58
CA ILE A 185 10.91 13.87 -5.47
C ILE A 185 11.77 12.59 -5.42
N ALA A 186 11.99 11.94 -6.53
CA ALA A 186 12.78 10.72 -6.61
C ALA A 186 14.21 10.94 -6.13
N ASP A 187 14.87 12.00 -6.63
CA ASP A 187 16.27 12.33 -6.30
C ASP A 187 16.48 12.62 -4.80
N GLU A 188 15.44 13.06 -4.10
CA GLU A 188 15.50 13.35 -2.66
C GLU A 188 14.96 12.21 -1.79
N LEU A 189 13.79 11.67 -2.12
CA LEU A 189 13.08 10.67 -1.32
C LEU A 189 13.78 9.30 -1.34
N ILE A 190 14.22 8.84 -2.50
CA ILE A 190 14.81 7.50 -2.63
C ILE A 190 16.09 7.36 -1.79
N PRO A 191 17.11 8.26 -1.91
CA PRO A 191 18.28 8.20 -1.05
C PRO A 191 17.97 8.37 0.44
N TYR A 192 16.95 9.20 0.77
CA TYR A 192 16.49 9.40 2.15
C TYR A 192 15.94 8.11 2.75
N ALA A 193 15.01 7.44 2.07
CA ALA A 193 14.42 6.19 2.53
C ALA A 193 15.48 5.08 2.65
N LYS A 194 16.38 4.96 1.67
CA LYS A 194 17.48 4.01 1.71
C LYS A 194 18.41 4.23 2.89
N LYS A 195 18.79 5.48 3.16
CA LYS A 195 19.64 5.86 4.30
C LYS A 195 18.99 5.49 5.63
N LEU A 196 17.67 5.56 5.72
CA LEU A 196 16.93 5.21 6.94
C LEU A 196 16.69 3.71 7.09
N GLY A 197 17.04 2.87 6.10
CA GLY A 197 16.87 1.42 6.17
C GLY A 197 15.47 0.93 5.84
N TYR A 198 14.74 1.66 5.01
CA TYR A 198 13.49 1.18 4.43
C TYR A 198 13.76 0.31 3.20
N THR A 199 12.93 -0.70 2.99
CA THR A 199 13.04 -1.64 1.86
C THR A 199 12.04 -1.35 0.75
N HIS A 200 10.91 -0.73 1.11
CA HIS A 200 9.84 -0.37 0.19
C HIS A 200 9.33 1.04 0.50
N LEU A 201 8.83 1.71 -0.53
CA LEU A 201 7.95 2.85 -0.40
C LEU A 201 6.52 2.39 -0.68
N GLU A 202 5.56 2.75 0.18
CA GLU A 202 4.14 2.65 -0.13
C GLU A 202 3.62 4.06 -0.44
N LEU A 203 3.23 4.27 -1.69
CA LEU A 203 2.73 5.55 -2.18
C LEU A 203 1.22 5.61 -1.99
N LEU A 204 0.70 6.66 -1.33
CA LEU A 204 -0.72 6.94 -1.34
C LEU A 204 -1.21 7.04 -2.80
N PRO A 205 -2.52 6.86 -3.09
CA PRO A 205 -2.98 6.69 -4.47
C PRO A 205 -2.50 7.81 -5.40
N LEU A 206 -1.86 7.42 -6.51
CA LEU A 206 -1.33 8.32 -7.52
C LEU A 206 -2.13 8.28 -8.83
N ALA A 207 -3.20 7.51 -8.92
CA ALA A 207 -4.15 7.62 -10.01
C ALA A 207 -4.81 9.00 -10.00
N GLU A 208 -5.17 9.54 -11.18
CA GLU A 208 -5.68 10.91 -11.29
C GLU A 208 -7.02 11.09 -10.55
N HIS A 209 -7.09 12.16 -9.78
CA HIS A 209 -8.22 12.48 -8.91
C HIS A 209 -8.45 13.99 -8.87
N PRO A 210 -9.71 14.48 -8.78
CA PRO A 210 -10.00 15.92 -8.85
C PRO A 210 -9.69 16.66 -7.55
N PHE A 211 -9.84 16.01 -6.39
CA PHE A 211 -9.83 16.66 -5.09
C PHE A 211 -8.60 16.28 -4.25
N ASP A 212 -7.70 17.24 -4.00
CA ASP A 212 -6.47 17.03 -3.21
C ASP A 212 -6.75 16.50 -1.79
N GLY A 213 -7.86 16.95 -1.18
CA GLY A 213 -8.27 16.53 0.16
C GLY A 213 -8.76 15.08 0.26
N SER A 214 -8.89 14.39 -0.86
CA SER A 214 -9.13 12.93 -0.87
C SER A 214 -7.85 12.11 -0.71
N TRP A 215 -6.69 12.76 -0.73
CA TRP A 215 -5.36 12.13 -0.69
C TRP A 215 -5.11 11.11 -1.81
N GLY A 216 -5.90 11.20 -2.88
CA GLY A 216 -5.92 10.27 -4.00
C GLY A 216 -6.96 9.14 -3.91
N TYR A 217 -7.72 9.03 -2.81
CA TYR A 217 -8.70 7.95 -2.63
C TYR A 217 -10.03 8.15 -3.38
N GLN A 218 -10.22 9.25 -4.11
CA GLN A 218 -11.39 9.52 -4.96
C GLN A 218 -10.98 9.61 -6.45
N ILE A 219 -10.69 8.45 -7.04
CA ILE A 219 -10.11 8.32 -8.38
C ILE A 219 -11.15 8.57 -9.46
N CYS A 220 -10.80 9.40 -10.46
CA CYS A 220 -11.55 9.59 -11.71
C CYS A 220 -10.80 9.03 -12.93
N GLY A 221 -9.46 9.03 -12.92
CA GLY A 221 -8.63 8.52 -14.01
C GLY A 221 -7.82 7.29 -13.58
N PHE A 222 -8.44 6.11 -13.65
CA PHE A 222 -7.87 4.86 -13.12
C PHE A 222 -6.55 4.44 -13.81
N TYR A 223 -6.37 4.77 -15.07
CA TYR A 223 -5.18 4.44 -15.87
C TYR A 223 -4.22 5.62 -16.05
N SER A 224 -4.57 6.80 -15.52
CA SER A 224 -3.74 7.99 -15.55
C SER A 224 -2.95 8.16 -14.26
N ILE A 225 -1.62 8.19 -14.36
CA ILE A 225 -0.82 8.73 -13.23
C ILE A 225 -1.12 10.22 -13.07
N THR A 226 -1.27 10.71 -11.83
CA THR A 226 -1.66 12.10 -11.63
C THR A 226 -0.65 13.10 -12.19
N SER A 227 -1.17 14.08 -12.93
CA SER A 227 -0.38 15.16 -13.55
C SER A 227 0.08 16.24 -12.55
N ARG A 228 -0.29 16.12 -11.27
CA ARG A 228 0.16 17.04 -10.19
C ARG A 228 1.66 17.11 -10.06
N PHE A 229 2.34 16.02 -10.33
CA PHE A 229 3.77 15.85 -10.11
C PHE A 229 4.57 15.68 -11.43
N GLY A 230 3.92 15.78 -12.59
CA GLY A 230 4.59 15.66 -13.89
C GLY A 230 3.92 14.69 -14.85
N LYS A 231 4.71 14.16 -15.76
CA LYS A 231 4.26 13.29 -16.84
C LYS A 231 4.44 11.81 -16.46
N PRO A 232 3.81 10.86 -17.20
CA PRO A 232 3.98 9.43 -16.97
C PRO A 232 5.45 8.98 -16.95
N GLU A 233 6.28 9.45 -17.86
CA GLU A 233 7.72 9.12 -17.92
C GLU A 233 8.53 9.66 -16.72
N ASP A 234 8.05 10.69 -16.04
CA ASP A 234 8.69 11.18 -14.82
C ASP A 234 8.41 10.27 -13.62
N PHE A 235 7.22 9.65 -13.57
CA PHE A 235 6.93 8.62 -12.59
C PHE A 235 7.70 7.32 -12.87
N MET A 236 7.84 6.92 -14.14
CA MET A 236 8.72 5.80 -14.51
C MET A 236 10.15 6.03 -14.03
N TYR A 237 10.66 7.27 -14.12
CA TYR A 237 11.97 7.62 -13.57
C TYR A 237 12.05 7.39 -12.05
N LEU A 238 11.01 7.78 -11.30
CA LEU A 238 10.95 7.56 -9.86
C LEU A 238 11.04 6.07 -9.52
N VAL A 239 10.24 5.23 -10.19
CA VAL A 239 10.24 3.78 -9.97
C VAL A 239 11.59 3.17 -10.34
N ASN A 240 12.14 3.53 -11.50
CA ASN A 240 13.43 3.03 -11.95
C ASN A 240 14.57 3.38 -10.97
N LEU A 241 14.61 4.63 -10.49
CA LEU A 241 15.60 5.08 -9.51
C LEU A 241 15.45 4.33 -8.16
N ALA A 242 14.21 4.05 -7.73
CA ALA A 242 13.95 3.26 -6.54
C ALA A 242 14.54 1.85 -6.68
N HIS A 243 14.32 1.21 -7.80
CA HIS A 243 14.85 -0.12 -8.13
C HIS A 243 16.39 -0.13 -8.18
N GLU A 244 17.02 0.86 -8.79
CA GLU A 244 18.49 1.02 -8.78
C GLU A 244 19.07 1.14 -7.37
N HIS A 245 18.29 1.69 -6.42
CA HIS A 245 18.66 1.77 -5.01
C HIS A 245 18.24 0.54 -4.18
N GLY A 246 17.61 -0.47 -4.80
CA GLY A 246 17.10 -1.66 -4.12
C GLY A 246 15.96 -1.32 -3.16
N ILE A 247 15.03 -0.48 -3.62
CA ILE A 247 13.78 -0.13 -2.93
C ILE A 247 12.62 -0.50 -3.84
N GLY A 248 11.69 -1.33 -3.32
CA GLY A 248 10.45 -1.68 -4.01
C GLY A 248 9.39 -0.58 -3.90
N ILE A 249 8.51 -0.50 -4.88
CA ILE A 249 7.39 0.46 -4.91
C ILE A 249 6.06 -0.29 -4.77
N ILE A 250 5.32 0.05 -3.72
CA ILE A 250 3.94 -0.37 -3.50
C ILE A 250 3.05 0.85 -3.75
N MET A 251 1.93 0.68 -4.44
CA MET A 251 0.96 1.74 -4.65
C MET A 251 -0.37 1.40 -3.98
N ALA A 252 -0.92 2.34 -3.22
CA ALA A 252 -2.30 2.22 -2.75
C ALA A 252 -3.26 2.35 -3.92
N TRP A 253 -4.21 1.42 -4.02
CA TRP A 253 -5.16 1.27 -5.12
C TRP A 253 -6.57 1.10 -4.59
N VAL A 254 -7.54 1.80 -5.21
CA VAL A 254 -8.90 1.92 -4.71
C VAL A 254 -9.91 1.26 -5.66
N PRO A 255 -10.05 -0.07 -5.65
CA PRO A 255 -11.06 -0.76 -6.46
C PRO A 255 -12.45 -0.80 -5.82
N ALA A 256 -12.57 -0.37 -4.56
CA ALA A 256 -13.82 -0.47 -3.82
C ALA A 256 -14.87 0.51 -4.31
N HIS A 257 -14.47 1.73 -4.70
CA HIS A 257 -15.40 2.81 -4.99
C HIS A 257 -14.80 3.91 -5.88
N PHE A 258 -15.64 4.83 -6.33
CA PHE A 258 -15.24 6.04 -7.07
C PHE A 258 -16.18 7.22 -6.76
N PRO A 259 -15.74 8.49 -6.95
CA PRO A 259 -16.53 9.67 -6.65
C PRO A 259 -17.64 9.91 -7.69
N LYS A 260 -18.59 10.78 -7.34
CA LYS A 260 -19.74 11.16 -8.20
C LYS A 260 -19.45 12.35 -9.12
N ASP A 261 -18.18 12.57 -9.45
CA ASP A 261 -17.78 13.64 -10.37
C ASP A 261 -18.37 13.39 -11.76
N ALA A 262 -19.03 14.38 -12.31
CA ALA A 262 -19.81 14.24 -13.56
C ALA A 262 -18.96 13.85 -14.76
N HIS A 263 -17.66 14.20 -14.76
CA HIS A 263 -16.74 13.85 -15.84
C HIS A 263 -16.16 12.43 -15.72
N GLY A 264 -16.21 11.81 -14.52
CA GLY A 264 -15.68 10.49 -14.25
C GLY A 264 -16.66 9.35 -14.59
N LEU A 265 -16.53 8.23 -13.87
CA LEU A 265 -17.27 7.00 -14.14
C LEU A 265 -18.75 7.05 -13.74
N TYR A 266 -19.11 7.99 -12.85
CA TYR A 266 -20.47 8.13 -12.32
C TYR A 266 -21.52 8.28 -13.43
N GLU A 267 -22.49 7.36 -13.49
CA GLU A 267 -23.54 7.32 -14.51
C GLU A 267 -22.98 7.59 -15.92
N PHE A 268 -21.95 6.83 -16.30
CA PHE A 268 -21.11 7.15 -17.45
C PHE A 268 -21.87 7.37 -18.75
N ASP A 269 -22.88 6.55 -19.02
CA ASP A 269 -23.75 6.66 -20.21
C ASP A 269 -25.19 7.11 -19.90
N GLY A 270 -25.36 7.84 -18.78
CA GLY A 270 -26.63 8.41 -18.34
C GLY A 270 -27.38 7.57 -17.32
N GLN A 271 -26.85 6.42 -16.96
CA GLN A 271 -27.37 5.55 -15.90
C GLN A 271 -26.24 4.75 -15.24
N PRO A 272 -26.46 4.06 -14.10
CA PRO A 272 -25.45 3.23 -13.46
C PRO A 272 -24.85 2.21 -14.42
N LEU A 273 -23.57 2.35 -14.74
CA LEU A 273 -22.81 1.50 -15.66
C LEU A 273 -21.65 0.78 -14.96
N TYR A 274 -20.77 1.54 -14.33
CA TYR A 274 -19.63 1.02 -13.55
C TYR A 274 -20.07 0.64 -12.13
N GLU A 275 -21.05 1.32 -11.60
CA GLU A 275 -21.65 1.08 -10.29
C GLU A 275 -22.81 0.08 -10.34
N TYR A 276 -23.11 -0.51 -9.19
CA TYR A 276 -24.30 -1.35 -9.03
C TYR A 276 -25.59 -0.61 -9.42
N GLN A 277 -26.50 -1.29 -10.09
CA GLN A 277 -27.86 -0.78 -10.35
C GLN A 277 -28.77 -0.90 -9.12
N ASP A 278 -28.53 -1.91 -8.27
CA ASP A 278 -29.27 -2.09 -7.02
C ASP A 278 -28.90 -1.00 -6.01
N ILE A 279 -29.85 -0.15 -5.68
CA ILE A 279 -29.68 0.98 -4.76
C ILE A 279 -29.21 0.55 -3.36
N THR A 280 -29.45 -0.71 -2.96
CA THR A 280 -28.99 -1.24 -1.67
C THR A 280 -27.50 -1.61 -1.66
N LYS A 281 -26.87 -1.69 -2.84
CA LYS A 281 -25.44 -1.95 -3.04
C LYS A 281 -24.67 -0.77 -3.62
N GLN A 282 -25.35 0.24 -4.16
CA GLN A 282 -24.80 1.22 -5.10
C GLN A 282 -23.85 2.24 -4.47
N GLU A 283 -23.97 2.55 -3.18
CA GLU A 283 -23.31 3.72 -2.59
C GLU A 283 -22.73 3.43 -1.20
N HIS A 284 -21.53 3.97 -0.95
CA HIS A 284 -21.01 4.15 0.41
C HIS A 284 -21.51 5.49 0.96
N LYS A 285 -22.54 5.44 1.82
CA LYS A 285 -23.22 6.65 2.34
C LYS A 285 -22.28 7.58 3.12
N GLN A 286 -21.35 7.04 3.87
CA GLN A 286 -20.40 7.84 4.68
C GLN A 286 -19.39 8.58 3.82
N TRP A 287 -18.96 7.99 2.71
CA TRP A 287 -17.98 8.57 1.80
C TRP A 287 -18.63 9.32 0.64
N GLY A 288 -19.93 9.13 0.42
CA GLY A 288 -20.67 9.72 -0.69
C GLY A 288 -20.25 9.19 -2.06
N THR A 289 -19.55 8.05 -2.11
CA THR A 289 -18.98 7.44 -3.33
C THR A 289 -19.85 6.31 -3.87
N ARG A 290 -19.68 5.96 -5.15
CA ARG A 290 -20.31 4.80 -5.79
C ARG A 290 -19.44 3.56 -5.62
N ILE A 291 -20.10 2.40 -5.53
CA ILE A 291 -19.48 1.08 -5.42
C ILE A 291 -19.48 0.42 -6.79
N PHE A 292 -18.35 -0.12 -7.22
CA PHE A 292 -18.24 -0.87 -8.47
C PHE A 292 -19.14 -2.12 -8.47
N ASP A 293 -19.73 -2.42 -9.63
CA ASP A 293 -20.50 -3.65 -9.83
C ASP A 293 -19.55 -4.85 -10.10
N PHE A 294 -19.05 -5.46 -9.03
CA PHE A 294 -18.11 -6.59 -9.11
C PHE A 294 -18.69 -7.84 -9.79
N GLY A 295 -20.03 -7.91 -9.93
CA GLY A 295 -20.72 -8.98 -10.65
C GLY A 295 -20.70 -8.82 -12.16
N ARG A 296 -20.44 -7.61 -12.67
CA ARG A 296 -20.42 -7.31 -14.10
C ARG A 296 -19.09 -7.66 -14.73
N ASN A 297 -19.14 -8.42 -15.83
CA ASN A 297 -17.95 -8.90 -16.51
C ASN A 297 -17.00 -7.78 -16.98
N GLU A 298 -17.55 -6.72 -17.56
CA GLU A 298 -16.77 -5.60 -18.06
C GLU A 298 -16.06 -4.84 -16.94
N ILE A 299 -16.67 -4.78 -15.74
CA ILE A 299 -16.06 -4.16 -14.57
C ILE A 299 -14.94 -5.03 -14.02
N ARG A 300 -15.08 -6.35 -14.04
CA ARG A 300 -13.97 -7.27 -13.70
C ARG A 300 -12.80 -7.08 -14.66
N SER A 301 -13.05 -7.04 -15.97
CA SER A 301 -12.02 -6.74 -16.96
C SER A 301 -11.37 -5.40 -16.71
N PHE A 302 -12.14 -4.33 -16.43
CA PHE A 302 -11.63 -3.00 -16.15
C PHE A 302 -10.70 -2.96 -14.92
N LEU A 303 -11.15 -3.50 -13.79
CA LEU A 303 -10.39 -3.40 -12.52
C LEU A 303 -9.17 -4.33 -12.51
N ILE A 304 -9.30 -5.58 -12.98
CA ILE A 304 -8.14 -6.50 -13.02
C ILE A 304 -7.09 -5.98 -14.00
N SER A 305 -7.53 -5.54 -15.18
CA SER A 305 -6.64 -4.91 -16.17
C SER A 305 -5.96 -3.66 -15.60
N ASN A 306 -6.63 -2.89 -14.76
CA ASN A 306 -6.03 -1.71 -14.12
C ASN A 306 -4.89 -2.09 -13.15
N ALA A 307 -5.07 -3.13 -12.34
CA ALA A 307 -3.99 -3.63 -11.48
C ALA A 307 -2.79 -4.13 -12.31
N MET A 308 -3.06 -4.88 -13.39
CA MET A 308 -2.04 -5.37 -14.32
C MET A 308 -1.27 -4.23 -14.99
N PHE A 309 -1.99 -3.17 -15.41
CA PHE A 309 -1.42 -1.98 -16.04
C PHE A 309 -0.34 -1.30 -15.19
N TRP A 310 -0.61 -1.08 -13.90
CA TRP A 310 0.35 -0.47 -13.00
C TRP A 310 1.64 -1.29 -12.87
N MET A 311 1.51 -2.61 -12.82
CA MET A 311 2.65 -3.52 -12.72
C MET A 311 3.43 -3.62 -14.05
N GLU A 312 2.72 -3.64 -15.19
CA GLU A 312 3.35 -3.83 -16.51
C GLU A 312 3.97 -2.55 -17.06
N LYS A 313 3.22 -1.43 -17.02
CA LYS A 313 3.68 -0.18 -17.66
C LYS A 313 4.57 0.65 -16.74
N TYR A 314 4.41 0.52 -15.41
CA TYR A 314 5.18 1.31 -14.43
C TYR A 314 6.10 0.48 -13.53
N HIS A 315 6.17 -0.83 -13.73
CA HIS A 315 7.02 -1.75 -12.98
C HIS A 315 6.85 -1.69 -11.45
N ILE A 316 5.68 -1.29 -10.93
CA ILE A 316 5.46 -1.30 -9.47
C ILE A 316 5.49 -2.73 -8.92
N ASP A 317 6.01 -2.88 -7.70
CA ASP A 317 6.27 -4.19 -7.08
C ASP A 317 5.09 -4.72 -6.28
N GLY A 318 4.13 -3.87 -5.97
CA GLY A 318 2.97 -4.30 -5.23
C GLY A 318 1.83 -3.30 -5.23
N ILE A 319 0.66 -3.81 -4.88
CA ILE A 319 -0.57 -3.04 -4.72
C ILE A 319 -1.10 -3.26 -3.31
N ARG A 320 -1.34 -2.17 -2.59
CA ARG A 320 -2.15 -2.18 -1.37
C ARG A 320 -3.59 -1.88 -1.78
N VAL A 321 -4.47 -2.86 -1.63
CA VAL A 321 -5.89 -2.75 -1.95
C VAL A 321 -6.62 -2.10 -0.79
N ASP A 322 -7.17 -0.92 -1.06
CA ASP A 322 -7.88 -0.07 -0.10
C ASP A 322 -9.24 -0.63 0.27
N ALA A 323 -9.61 -0.49 1.55
CA ALA A 323 -10.95 -0.72 2.08
C ALA A 323 -11.57 -2.08 1.71
N VAL A 324 -10.81 -3.16 1.71
CA VAL A 324 -11.28 -4.51 1.35
C VAL A 324 -12.49 -4.94 2.17
N ALA A 325 -12.55 -4.60 3.47
CA ALA A 325 -13.72 -4.86 4.30
C ALA A 325 -15.02 -4.29 3.71
N SER A 326 -14.97 -3.11 3.10
CA SER A 326 -16.12 -2.48 2.47
C SER A 326 -16.63 -3.20 1.21
N MET A 327 -15.74 -3.98 0.58
CA MET A 327 -16.08 -4.83 -0.57
C MET A 327 -16.70 -6.14 -0.13
N LEU A 328 -16.19 -6.73 0.96
CA LEU A 328 -16.57 -8.07 1.43
C LEU A 328 -17.98 -8.15 2.02
N TYR A 329 -18.48 -7.04 2.59
CA TYR A 329 -19.72 -7.06 3.38
C TYR A 329 -20.79 -6.14 2.81
N LEU A 330 -21.98 -6.72 2.56
CA LEU A 330 -23.17 -6.00 2.05
C LEU A 330 -23.74 -5.01 3.07
N ASP A 331 -23.53 -5.25 4.36
CA ASP A 331 -23.98 -4.41 5.47
C ASP A 331 -22.91 -3.42 5.97
N TYR A 332 -21.76 -3.33 5.30
CA TYR A 332 -20.69 -2.42 5.71
C TYR A 332 -21.18 -0.98 5.82
N ASN A 333 -21.09 -0.40 7.04
CA ASN A 333 -21.58 0.95 7.37
C ASN A 333 -23.04 1.21 6.96
N ARG A 334 -23.90 0.21 7.06
CA ARG A 334 -25.35 0.30 6.81
C ARG A 334 -26.15 -0.09 8.04
N ASN A 335 -27.30 0.56 8.21
CA ASN A 335 -28.26 0.21 9.24
C ASN A 335 -29.15 -0.96 8.79
N ASP A 336 -29.85 -1.56 9.76
CA ASP A 336 -30.85 -2.58 9.48
C ASP A 336 -31.89 -2.05 8.48
N GLY A 337 -32.19 -2.85 7.44
CA GLY A 337 -33.11 -2.51 6.36
C GLY A 337 -32.51 -1.67 5.21
N GLU A 338 -31.26 -1.24 5.29
CA GLU A 338 -30.56 -0.51 4.23
C GLU A 338 -29.75 -1.42 3.28
N TRP A 339 -29.69 -2.70 3.57
CA TRP A 339 -29.01 -3.72 2.77
C TRP A 339 -29.86 -4.98 2.64
N ARG A 340 -29.49 -5.88 1.74
CA ARG A 340 -30.16 -7.16 1.53
C ARG A 340 -29.15 -8.30 1.66
N PRO A 341 -29.54 -9.41 2.32
CA PRO A 341 -28.72 -10.62 2.37
C PRO A 341 -28.42 -11.17 0.98
N ASN A 342 -27.30 -11.87 0.87
CA ASN A 342 -26.95 -12.63 -0.32
C ASN A 342 -27.90 -13.86 -0.49
N ILE A 343 -27.71 -14.60 -1.59
CA ILE A 343 -28.54 -15.77 -1.94
C ILE A 343 -28.55 -16.89 -0.88
N TYR A 344 -27.59 -16.89 0.05
CA TYR A 344 -27.48 -17.84 1.16
C TYR A 344 -28.00 -17.26 2.48
N GLY A 345 -28.50 -16.02 2.48
CA GLY A 345 -29.00 -15.34 3.67
C GLY A 345 -27.93 -14.65 4.53
N GLY A 346 -26.68 -14.64 4.11
CA GLY A 346 -25.57 -13.99 4.80
C GLY A 346 -25.30 -12.57 4.31
N ASN A 347 -24.37 -11.88 4.97
CA ASN A 347 -23.97 -10.51 4.65
C ASN A 347 -22.73 -10.42 3.71
N GLY A 348 -22.13 -11.53 3.33
CA GLY A 348 -20.99 -11.55 2.40
C GLY A 348 -21.40 -11.09 0.98
N ASN A 349 -20.63 -10.19 0.39
CA ASN A 349 -20.75 -9.81 -1.02
C ASN A 349 -20.03 -10.84 -1.90
N LEU A 350 -20.77 -11.86 -2.34
CA LEU A 350 -20.19 -13.00 -3.08
C LEU A 350 -19.53 -12.57 -4.39
N GLU A 351 -20.03 -11.53 -5.04
CA GLU A 351 -19.48 -10.99 -6.30
C GLU A 351 -18.11 -10.36 -6.08
N ALA A 352 -17.95 -9.60 -4.98
CA ALA A 352 -16.67 -9.00 -4.62
C ALA A 352 -15.66 -10.04 -4.10
N ILE A 353 -16.10 -11.04 -3.34
CA ILE A 353 -15.25 -12.15 -2.87
C ILE A 353 -14.68 -12.91 -4.07
N GLU A 354 -15.51 -13.25 -5.05
CA GLU A 354 -15.06 -13.92 -6.28
C GLU A 354 -14.13 -13.03 -7.10
N PHE A 355 -14.47 -11.73 -7.23
CA PHE A 355 -13.60 -10.76 -7.91
C PHE A 355 -12.21 -10.71 -7.28
N LEU A 356 -12.08 -10.64 -5.95
CA LEU A 356 -10.79 -10.59 -5.26
C LEU A 356 -9.98 -11.87 -5.46
N LYS A 357 -10.62 -13.04 -5.45
CA LYS A 357 -9.97 -14.33 -5.75
C LYS A 357 -9.40 -14.35 -7.18
N ILE A 358 -10.18 -13.90 -8.16
CA ILE A 358 -9.75 -13.83 -9.56
C ILE A 358 -8.64 -12.80 -9.73
N LEU A 359 -8.76 -11.61 -9.13
CA LEU A 359 -7.76 -10.55 -9.16
C LEU A 359 -6.40 -11.08 -8.69
N ASN A 360 -6.34 -11.60 -7.47
CA ASN A 360 -5.10 -12.07 -6.86
C ASN A 360 -4.49 -13.24 -7.65
N SER A 361 -5.32 -14.22 -8.08
CA SER A 361 -4.85 -15.34 -8.89
C SER A 361 -4.27 -14.86 -10.23
N THR A 362 -4.94 -13.93 -10.90
CA THR A 362 -4.50 -13.41 -12.21
C THR A 362 -3.20 -12.64 -12.08
N VAL A 363 -3.15 -11.68 -11.16
CA VAL A 363 -1.97 -10.84 -10.92
C VAL A 363 -0.76 -11.68 -10.54
N LEU A 364 -0.90 -12.56 -9.54
CA LEU A 364 0.22 -13.37 -9.04
C LEU A 364 0.63 -14.50 -9.98
N THR A 365 -0.21 -14.87 -10.96
CA THR A 365 0.18 -15.78 -12.04
C THR A 365 1.08 -15.09 -13.06
N LYS A 366 0.77 -13.84 -13.43
CA LYS A 366 1.57 -13.07 -14.40
C LYS A 366 2.81 -12.45 -13.75
N PHE A 367 2.68 -11.98 -12.49
CA PHE A 367 3.74 -11.33 -11.72
C PHE A 367 3.96 -12.03 -10.37
N PRO A 368 4.55 -13.24 -10.35
CA PRO A 368 4.62 -14.08 -9.15
C PRO A 368 5.49 -13.50 -8.02
N SER A 369 6.36 -12.54 -8.32
CA SER A 369 7.21 -11.85 -7.35
C SER A 369 6.65 -10.51 -6.87
N ASN A 370 5.47 -10.11 -7.37
CA ASN A 370 4.79 -8.90 -6.92
C ASN A 370 3.92 -9.16 -5.68
N LEU A 371 3.49 -8.09 -5.03
CA LEU A 371 2.76 -8.16 -3.78
C LEU A 371 1.32 -7.66 -3.95
N MET A 372 0.38 -8.43 -3.41
CA MET A 372 -1.01 -8.02 -3.21
C MET A 372 -1.28 -7.94 -1.70
N ILE A 373 -1.56 -6.73 -1.21
CA ILE A 373 -1.68 -6.42 0.22
C ILE A 373 -3.10 -5.93 0.49
N ALA A 374 -3.79 -6.53 1.46
CA ALA A 374 -5.14 -6.14 1.83
C ALA A 374 -5.14 -5.16 3.00
N GLU A 375 -5.83 -4.02 2.84
CA GLU A 375 -6.35 -3.31 3.99
C GLU A 375 -7.71 -3.89 4.34
N GLU A 376 -7.70 -4.82 5.29
CA GLU A 376 -8.91 -5.49 5.77
C GLU A 376 -8.93 -5.47 7.30
N SER A 377 -9.93 -4.80 7.88
CA SER A 377 -10.00 -4.49 9.32
C SER A 377 -10.87 -5.45 10.13
N THR A 378 -11.48 -6.43 9.47
CA THR A 378 -12.39 -7.37 10.13
C THR A 378 -11.73 -8.72 10.42
N SER A 379 -12.50 -9.64 10.98
CA SER A 379 -12.12 -11.03 11.18
C SER A 379 -12.50 -11.94 10.01
N PHE A 380 -12.56 -11.42 8.77
CA PHE A 380 -12.80 -12.25 7.59
C PHE A 380 -11.67 -13.29 7.49
N PRO A 381 -12.01 -14.60 7.42
CA PRO A 381 -11.00 -15.65 7.48
C PRO A 381 -10.30 -15.86 6.14
N GLY A 382 -9.00 -16.18 6.19
CA GLY A 382 -8.25 -16.63 5.02
C GLY A 382 -7.98 -15.52 3.99
N VAL A 383 -7.83 -14.28 4.41
CA VAL A 383 -7.49 -13.16 3.50
C VAL A 383 -6.17 -13.46 2.77
N THR A 384 -5.19 -14.04 3.49
CA THR A 384 -3.88 -14.38 2.93
C THR A 384 -3.72 -15.87 2.57
N MET A 385 -4.77 -16.66 2.71
CA MET A 385 -4.78 -18.05 2.22
C MET A 385 -4.98 -18.09 0.69
N PRO A 386 -4.36 -19.07 0.01
CA PRO A 386 -4.57 -19.27 -1.43
C PRO A 386 -6.05 -19.52 -1.79
N PRO A 387 -6.51 -19.11 -2.99
CA PRO A 387 -7.90 -19.31 -3.43
C PRO A 387 -8.34 -20.78 -3.54
N ASP A 388 -7.42 -21.70 -3.83
CA ASP A 388 -7.67 -23.15 -3.86
C ASP A 388 -7.90 -23.75 -2.45
N CYS A 389 -7.52 -23.01 -1.41
CA CYS A 389 -7.82 -23.30 0.00
C CYS A 389 -8.98 -22.43 0.51
N ASP A 390 -9.82 -21.89 -0.37
CA ASP A 390 -10.96 -20.99 -0.10
C ASP A 390 -10.58 -19.61 0.46
N GLY A 391 -9.30 -19.23 0.40
CA GLY A 391 -8.82 -17.89 0.76
C GLY A 391 -9.04 -16.85 -0.33
N LEU A 392 -8.68 -15.57 -0.05
CA LEU A 392 -8.75 -14.49 -1.03
C LEU A 392 -7.49 -14.36 -1.88
N GLY A 393 -6.36 -14.94 -1.47
CA GLY A 393 -5.11 -14.99 -2.23
C GLY A 393 -4.20 -13.77 -2.10
N PHE A 394 -4.41 -12.89 -1.13
CA PHE A 394 -3.46 -11.83 -0.84
C PHE A 394 -2.14 -12.38 -0.27
N ASN A 395 -1.03 -11.70 -0.53
CA ASN A 395 0.25 -12.04 0.12
C ASN A 395 0.26 -11.63 1.58
N PHE A 396 -0.22 -10.41 1.87
CA PHE A 396 -0.23 -9.84 3.20
C PHE A 396 -1.55 -9.12 3.50
N LYS A 397 -1.79 -8.95 4.81
CA LYS A 397 -2.90 -8.18 5.36
C LYS A 397 -2.37 -7.19 6.40
N TRP A 398 -2.88 -5.96 6.42
CA TRP A 398 -2.62 -5.04 7.53
C TRP A 398 -3.24 -5.57 8.83
N ASN A 399 -2.44 -5.60 9.91
CA ASN A 399 -2.91 -5.98 11.25
C ASN A 399 -3.52 -4.79 11.99
N MET A 400 -4.76 -4.45 11.64
CA MET A 400 -5.49 -3.34 12.25
C MET A 400 -5.81 -3.62 13.73
N GLY A 401 -5.99 -4.88 14.12
CA GLY A 401 -6.20 -5.30 15.51
C GLY A 401 -4.99 -4.97 16.38
N TRP A 402 -3.80 -5.41 15.97
CA TRP A 402 -2.55 -5.06 16.63
C TRP A 402 -2.35 -3.54 16.73
N MET A 403 -2.58 -2.83 15.66
CA MET A 403 -2.44 -1.38 15.60
C MET A 403 -3.34 -0.69 16.64
N ASN A 404 -4.63 -1.01 16.67
CA ASN A 404 -5.58 -0.44 17.63
C ASN A 404 -5.19 -0.75 19.08
N ASP A 405 -4.84 -2.01 19.38
CA ASP A 405 -4.49 -2.45 20.72
C ASP A 405 -3.24 -1.75 21.24
N VAL A 406 -2.15 -1.74 20.44
CA VAL A 406 -0.88 -1.16 20.90
C VAL A 406 -0.92 0.36 20.97
N LEU A 407 -1.62 1.05 20.04
CA LEU A 407 -1.79 2.50 20.11
C LEU A 407 -2.60 2.90 21.35
N SER A 408 -3.70 2.19 21.62
CA SER A 408 -4.49 2.39 22.84
C SER A 408 -3.64 2.22 24.11
N TYR A 409 -2.76 1.20 24.14
CA TYR A 409 -1.87 0.98 25.28
C TYR A 409 -0.83 2.10 25.46
N ILE A 410 -0.16 2.53 24.38
CA ILE A 410 0.91 3.53 24.49
C ILE A 410 0.40 4.93 24.80
N GLU A 411 -0.85 5.25 24.41
CA GLU A 411 -1.52 6.51 24.73
C GLU A 411 -1.89 6.61 26.22
N GLU A 412 -2.03 5.47 26.89
CA GLU A 412 -2.44 5.42 28.28
C GLU A 412 -1.32 5.92 29.22
N ASN A 413 -1.72 6.63 30.30
CA ASN A 413 -0.77 7.04 31.32
C ASN A 413 -0.06 5.81 31.91
N PRO A 414 1.28 5.79 32.06
CA PRO A 414 2.02 4.62 32.52
C PRO A 414 1.52 4.01 33.85
N ILE A 415 0.89 4.80 34.72
CA ILE A 415 0.31 4.28 35.96
C ILE A 415 -0.91 3.39 35.73
N ASN A 416 -1.64 3.62 34.63
CA ASN A 416 -2.85 2.89 34.28
C ASN A 416 -2.56 1.70 33.35
N ARG A 417 -1.41 1.65 32.70
CA ARG A 417 -1.03 0.61 31.71
C ARG A 417 -1.15 -0.80 32.27
N GLN A 418 -1.00 -0.98 33.59
CA GLN A 418 -1.20 -2.27 34.24
C GLN A 418 -2.61 -2.86 34.02
N TYR A 419 -3.63 -2.03 33.77
CA TYR A 419 -5.02 -2.46 33.57
C TYR A 419 -5.35 -2.79 32.11
N CYS A 420 -4.50 -2.36 31.17
CA CYS A 420 -4.67 -2.66 29.75
C CYS A 420 -3.48 -3.45 29.14
N HIS A 421 -2.70 -4.12 29.99
CA HIS A 421 -1.53 -4.90 29.59
C HIS A 421 -1.88 -6.01 28.54
N GLY A 422 -3.13 -6.49 28.58
CA GLY A 422 -3.66 -7.42 27.60
C GLY A 422 -3.56 -6.93 26.16
N ASN A 423 -3.61 -5.63 25.91
CA ASN A 423 -3.49 -5.04 24.59
C ASN A 423 -2.12 -5.31 23.91
N LEU A 424 -1.09 -5.63 24.71
CA LEU A 424 0.23 -6.02 24.19
C LEU A 424 0.37 -7.52 23.99
N THR A 425 -0.39 -8.34 24.73
CA THR A 425 -0.24 -9.81 24.74
C THR A 425 -1.28 -10.51 23.86
N PHE A 426 -2.47 -9.95 23.74
CA PHE A 426 -3.55 -10.51 22.95
C PHE A 426 -3.21 -10.61 21.43
N PRO A 427 -2.56 -9.61 20.79
CA PRO A 427 -2.23 -9.68 19.37
C PRO A 427 -1.32 -10.85 18.98
N ILE A 428 -0.53 -11.38 19.91
CA ILE A 428 0.30 -12.58 19.66
C ILE A 428 -0.56 -13.84 19.45
N VAL A 429 -1.75 -13.90 20.03
CA VAL A 429 -2.65 -15.07 19.92
C VAL A 429 -3.01 -15.36 18.47
N TYR A 430 -3.18 -14.31 17.66
CA TYR A 430 -3.55 -14.42 16.24
C TYR A 430 -2.46 -13.98 15.27
N ALA A 431 -1.24 -13.71 15.77
CA ALA A 431 -0.15 -13.15 14.94
C ALA A 431 0.28 -14.03 13.76
N CYS A 432 -0.11 -15.31 13.76
CA CYS A 432 0.19 -16.27 12.69
C CYS A 432 -1.05 -16.77 11.96
N ASP A 433 -2.24 -16.20 12.22
CA ASP A 433 -3.47 -16.59 11.52
C ASP A 433 -3.49 -16.10 10.07
N GLU A 434 -2.81 -15.00 9.81
CA GLU A 434 -2.61 -14.39 8.50
C GLU A 434 -1.16 -13.92 8.36
N ASN A 435 -0.73 -13.61 7.13
CA ASN A 435 0.56 -12.97 6.89
C ASN A 435 0.42 -11.46 7.12
N PHE A 436 0.85 -10.98 8.27
CA PHE A 436 0.58 -9.62 8.70
C PHE A 436 1.69 -8.60 8.36
N ILE A 437 1.25 -7.39 8.00
CA ILE A 437 2.03 -6.16 8.10
C ILE A 437 1.50 -5.37 9.30
N LEU A 438 2.38 -4.86 10.14
CA LEU A 438 2.06 -4.02 11.29
C LEU A 438 2.01 -2.55 10.84
N PRO A 439 0.81 -1.95 10.66
CA PRO A 439 0.72 -0.60 10.12
C PRO A 439 0.71 0.45 11.23
N ILE A 440 1.54 1.47 11.10
CA ILE A 440 1.35 2.80 11.70
C ILE A 440 1.22 3.76 10.52
N SER A 441 0.04 3.79 9.93
CA SER A 441 -0.26 4.41 8.64
C SER A 441 -0.65 5.88 8.75
N HIS A 442 -0.95 6.49 7.60
CA HIS A 442 -1.48 7.85 7.50
C HIS A 442 -2.76 8.06 8.31
N ASP A 443 -3.65 7.07 8.37
CA ASP A 443 -4.92 7.15 9.10
C ASP A 443 -4.74 7.34 10.61
N GLU A 444 -3.57 6.96 11.15
CA GLU A 444 -3.32 7.03 12.58
C GLU A 444 -2.77 8.38 13.04
N VAL A 445 -2.51 9.31 12.12
CA VAL A 445 -1.91 10.62 12.43
C VAL A 445 -2.74 11.80 11.91
N VAL A 446 -4.05 11.60 11.72
CA VAL A 446 -5.03 12.59 11.22
C VAL A 446 -6.31 12.60 12.06
N HIS A 447 -7.19 13.54 11.80
CA HIS A 447 -8.57 13.61 12.32
C HIS A 447 -8.69 13.57 13.85
N GLY A 448 -7.78 14.26 14.56
CA GLY A 448 -7.78 14.35 16.02
C GLY A 448 -7.09 13.17 16.71
N LYS A 449 -6.48 12.26 15.96
CA LYS A 449 -5.73 11.12 16.50
C LYS A 449 -4.33 11.48 16.99
N ARG A 450 -3.85 12.68 16.74
CA ARG A 450 -2.50 13.20 17.07
C ARG A 450 -1.36 12.53 16.30
N SER A 451 -0.21 13.20 16.19
CA SER A 451 1.01 12.59 15.67
C SER A 451 1.54 11.50 16.60
N LEU A 452 2.36 10.56 16.10
CA LEU A 452 2.89 9.45 16.90
C LEU A 452 3.60 9.93 18.17
N VAL A 453 4.42 10.98 18.09
CA VAL A 453 5.11 11.54 19.27
C VAL A 453 4.13 12.17 20.27
N ASN A 454 3.03 12.74 19.79
CA ASN A 454 2.01 13.35 20.65
C ASN A 454 1.00 12.35 21.22
N LYS A 455 0.97 11.13 20.73
CA LYS A 455 0.27 10.01 21.38
C LYS A 455 0.96 9.59 22.68
N MET A 456 2.29 9.79 22.79
CA MET A 456 3.05 9.42 23.97
C MET A 456 2.73 10.36 25.16
N PRO A 457 2.39 9.81 26.34
CA PRO A 457 2.16 10.61 27.54
C PRO A 457 3.47 11.14 28.14
N GLY A 458 3.33 12.14 29.01
CA GLY A 458 4.43 12.73 29.77
C GLY A 458 5.06 13.96 29.12
N GLU A 459 6.17 14.40 29.71
CA GLU A 459 6.94 15.54 29.25
C GLU A 459 7.71 15.23 27.95
N TYR A 460 8.31 16.25 27.35
CA TYR A 460 8.97 16.19 26.05
C TYR A 460 9.95 15.01 25.92
N GLU A 461 10.86 14.83 26.87
CA GLU A 461 11.85 13.75 26.89
C GLU A 461 11.19 12.37 26.97
N ASN A 462 10.12 12.24 27.76
CA ASN A 462 9.36 10.99 27.92
C ASN A 462 8.62 10.63 26.63
N LYS A 463 8.11 11.61 25.89
CA LYS A 463 7.48 11.37 24.57
C LYS A 463 8.47 10.72 23.60
N PHE A 464 9.66 11.27 23.47
CA PHE A 464 10.72 10.72 22.60
C PHE A 464 11.20 9.34 23.09
N ALA A 465 11.33 9.15 24.40
CA ALA A 465 11.65 7.84 24.97
C ALA A 465 10.54 6.82 24.67
N GLY A 466 9.27 7.23 24.81
CA GLY A 466 8.11 6.40 24.46
C GLY A 466 8.11 5.96 23.00
N VAL A 467 8.39 6.89 22.06
CA VAL A 467 8.49 6.56 20.64
C VAL A 467 9.61 5.55 20.38
N ARG A 468 10.83 5.79 20.91
CA ARG A 468 11.95 4.84 20.72
C ARG A 468 11.63 3.46 21.28
N ASN A 469 11.00 3.41 22.44
CA ASN A 469 10.58 2.17 23.09
C ASN A 469 9.56 1.41 22.22
N PHE A 470 8.51 2.10 21.78
CA PHE A 470 7.46 1.54 20.95
C PHE A 470 7.98 1.02 19.60
N ILE A 471 8.81 1.82 18.92
CA ILE A 471 9.33 1.44 17.59
C ILE A 471 10.21 0.19 17.66
N LEU A 472 11.11 0.09 18.66
CA LEU A 472 11.93 -1.12 18.78
C LEU A 472 11.08 -2.34 19.18
N TYR A 473 10.05 -2.16 20.04
CA TYR A 473 9.07 -3.21 20.32
C TYR A 473 8.36 -3.66 19.03
N MET A 474 7.86 -2.74 18.21
CA MET A 474 7.23 -3.03 16.93
C MET A 474 8.17 -3.78 15.97
N LEU A 475 9.43 -3.36 15.86
CA LEU A 475 10.44 -4.04 15.01
C LEU A 475 10.73 -5.48 15.49
N CYS A 476 10.57 -5.74 16.79
CA CYS A 476 10.76 -7.06 17.38
C CYS A 476 9.49 -7.93 17.40
N HIS A 477 8.30 -7.36 17.19
CA HIS A 477 7.03 -8.11 17.13
C HIS A 477 6.94 -8.88 15.80
N PRO A 478 6.33 -10.10 15.74
CA PRO A 478 6.06 -10.80 14.49
C PRO A 478 5.25 -9.95 13.50
N GLY A 479 5.54 -10.09 12.22
CA GLY A 479 4.91 -9.35 11.11
C GLY A 479 5.85 -8.36 10.43
N LYS A 480 5.57 -7.99 9.17
CA LYS A 480 6.31 -6.96 8.42
C LYS A 480 5.97 -5.58 8.98
N LYS A 481 6.69 -4.53 8.60
CA LYS A 481 6.62 -3.22 9.23
C LYS A 481 6.19 -2.15 8.24
N LEU A 482 5.28 -1.26 8.68
CA LEU A 482 4.89 -0.08 7.92
C LEU A 482 4.85 1.14 8.84
N MET A 483 5.49 2.22 8.40
CA MET A 483 5.54 3.49 9.12
C MET A 483 5.25 4.65 8.20
N TYR A 484 4.32 5.53 8.60
CA TYR A 484 4.00 6.74 7.87
C TYR A 484 5.08 7.81 8.03
N MET A 485 5.32 8.55 6.93
CA MET A 485 6.29 9.64 6.84
C MET A 485 6.17 10.67 7.97
N GLY A 486 7.32 11.20 8.41
CA GLY A 486 7.42 12.19 9.48
C GLY A 486 7.51 11.58 10.89
N SER A 487 7.09 10.33 11.09
CA SER A 487 7.22 9.63 12.38
C SER A 487 8.69 9.45 12.77
N GLU A 488 9.56 9.24 11.80
CA GLU A 488 10.99 8.94 11.98
C GLU A 488 11.82 10.10 12.54
N PHE A 489 11.32 11.32 12.45
CA PHE A 489 11.93 12.47 13.13
C PHE A 489 10.99 13.15 14.12
N GLY A 490 9.83 12.52 14.43
CA GLY A 490 8.89 13.00 15.44
C GLY A 490 8.14 14.26 15.00
N GLN A 491 7.53 14.22 13.81
CA GLN A 491 6.55 15.22 13.37
C GLN A 491 5.62 15.53 14.54
N PHE A 492 5.54 16.81 14.94
CA PHE A 492 4.88 17.17 16.19
C PHE A 492 3.37 17.37 16.03
N ILE A 493 2.97 18.02 14.94
CA ILE A 493 1.56 18.21 14.59
C ILE A 493 1.03 17.00 13.82
N GLU A 494 -0.29 16.86 13.77
CA GLU A 494 -0.94 15.92 12.85
C GLU A 494 -0.54 16.19 11.42
N TRP A 495 -0.57 15.15 10.59
CA TRP A 495 -0.35 15.30 9.17
C TRP A 495 -1.41 16.21 8.54
N ASP A 496 -0.95 17.12 7.68
CA ASP A 496 -1.77 18.04 6.89
C ASP A 496 -1.32 17.93 5.43
N TYR A 497 -2.17 17.35 4.59
CA TYR A 497 -1.87 17.12 3.16
C TYR A 497 -1.57 18.41 2.39
N SER A 498 -2.03 19.58 2.90
CA SER A 498 -1.84 20.87 2.24
C SER A 498 -0.44 21.47 2.45
N LYS A 499 0.33 20.94 3.43
CA LYS A 499 1.66 21.41 3.81
C LYS A 499 2.71 20.31 3.65
N GLU A 500 3.97 20.70 3.57
CA GLU A 500 5.07 19.76 3.72
C GLU A 500 5.26 19.34 5.18
N LEU A 501 6.01 18.27 5.41
CA LEU A 501 6.45 17.87 6.74
C LEU A 501 7.29 18.97 7.38
N ASP A 502 7.27 19.05 8.72
CA ASP A 502 8.00 20.05 9.50
C ASP A 502 9.52 19.77 9.54
N TRP A 503 10.18 19.75 8.36
CA TRP A 503 11.61 19.46 8.20
C TRP A 503 12.52 20.32 9.07
N PHE A 504 12.07 21.53 9.47
CA PHE A 504 12.80 22.40 10.37
C PHE A 504 13.01 21.77 11.76
N LEU A 505 12.20 20.78 12.17
CA LEU A 505 12.35 20.07 13.43
C LEU A 505 13.71 19.37 13.54
N LEU A 506 14.30 18.97 12.42
CA LEU A 506 15.64 18.38 12.39
C LEU A 506 16.77 19.36 12.81
N LYS A 507 16.48 20.64 13.03
CA LYS A 507 17.40 21.58 13.68
C LYS A 507 17.51 21.37 15.18
N PHE A 508 16.53 20.69 15.78
CA PHE A 508 16.50 20.41 17.23
C PHE A 508 17.09 19.02 17.54
N ASP A 509 17.89 18.95 18.60
CA ASP A 509 18.69 17.77 18.95
C ASP A 509 17.84 16.50 19.20
N ALA A 510 16.69 16.62 19.84
CA ALA A 510 15.82 15.47 20.11
C ALA A 510 15.29 14.82 18.82
N HIS A 511 14.82 15.62 17.86
CA HIS A 511 14.31 15.15 16.57
C HIS A 511 15.42 14.51 15.72
N LYS A 512 16.59 15.14 15.67
CA LYS A 512 17.76 14.60 14.98
C LYS A 512 18.24 13.26 15.58
N LYS A 513 18.23 13.15 16.90
CA LYS A 513 18.58 11.91 17.60
C LYS A 513 17.51 10.82 17.40
N LEU A 514 16.24 11.19 17.33
CA LEU A 514 15.18 10.25 17.00
C LEU A 514 15.35 9.69 15.57
N GLN A 515 15.65 10.55 14.59
CA GLN A 515 15.93 10.09 13.23
C GLN A 515 17.17 9.15 13.19
N THR A 516 18.20 9.47 13.96
CA THR A 516 19.36 8.58 14.10
C THR A 516 18.97 7.22 14.69
N PHE A 517 18.08 7.23 15.69
CA PHE A 517 17.54 6.01 16.28
C PHE A 517 16.77 5.17 15.23
N PHE A 518 15.85 5.80 14.48
CA PHE A 518 15.10 5.08 13.44
C PHE A 518 16.03 4.44 12.42
N SER A 519 17.02 5.17 11.91
CA SER A 519 18.00 4.62 10.98
C SER A 519 18.71 3.41 11.55
N GLU A 520 19.27 3.50 12.76
CA GLU A 520 19.99 2.38 13.37
C GLU A 520 19.08 1.20 13.74
N ALA A 521 17.86 1.45 14.19
CA ALA A 521 16.88 0.41 14.52
C ALA A 521 16.40 -0.34 13.27
N ASN A 522 16.14 0.38 12.18
CA ASN A 522 15.76 -0.23 10.91
C ASN A 522 16.90 -1.10 10.34
N HIS A 523 18.14 -0.59 10.32
CA HIS A 523 19.29 -1.40 9.89
C HIS A 523 19.55 -2.60 10.81
N PHE A 524 19.29 -2.45 12.11
CA PHE A 524 19.35 -3.57 13.04
C PHE A 524 18.31 -4.64 12.69
N TYR A 525 17.05 -4.24 12.40
CA TYR A 525 16.01 -5.15 11.93
C TYR A 525 16.44 -5.91 10.67
N LEU A 526 16.93 -5.20 9.67
CA LEU A 526 17.37 -5.82 8.41
C LEU A 526 18.51 -6.84 8.61
N ALA A 527 19.43 -6.57 9.54
CA ALA A 527 20.62 -7.38 9.78
C ALA A 527 20.37 -8.64 10.63
N HIS A 528 19.21 -8.78 11.27
CA HIS A 528 18.94 -9.84 12.24
C HIS A 528 17.77 -10.73 11.85
N SER A 529 18.05 -11.84 11.19
CA SER A 529 17.04 -12.77 10.69
C SER A 529 16.05 -13.31 11.73
N PRO A 530 16.38 -13.44 13.03
CA PRO A 530 15.36 -13.77 14.02
C PRO A 530 14.16 -12.81 14.08
N LEU A 531 14.30 -11.58 13.56
CA LEU A 531 13.23 -10.56 13.59
C LEU A 531 12.26 -10.64 12.41
N TRP A 532 12.58 -11.43 11.36
CA TRP A 532 11.76 -11.43 10.13
C TRP A 532 11.64 -12.79 9.41
N GLU A 533 12.57 -13.75 9.63
CA GLU A 533 12.58 -15.01 8.85
C GLU A 533 11.38 -15.91 9.17
N LEU A 534 10.92 -15.89 10.41
CA LEU A 534 9.78 -16.69 10.89
C LEU A 534 8.60 -15.80 11.34
N ASP A 535 8.38 -14.67 10.66
CA ASP A 535 7.29 -13.74 11.00
C ASP A 535 5.89 -14.33 10.85
N CYS A 536 5.73 -15.29 9.94
CA CYS A 536 4.46 -15.95 9.66
C CYS A 536 4.38 -17.35 10.33
N SER A 537 5.24 -17.62 11.32
CA SER A 537 5.30 -18.92 12.03
C SER A 537 5.38 -18.73 13.53
N ALA A 538 4.61 -19.50 14.27
CA ALA A 538 4.66 -19.51 15.73
C ALA A 538 6.04 -19.92 16.29
N GLU A 539 6.87 -20.63 15.51
CA GLU A 539 8.22 -21.04 15.90
C GLU A 539 9.18 -19.83 16.04
N GLY A 540 8.86 -18.70 15.41
CA GLY A 540 9.66 -17.47 15.45
C GLY A 540 9.52 -16.66 16.73
N PHE A 541 8.59 -17.01 17.63
CA PHE A 541 8.27 -16.22 18.82
C PHE A 541 8.01 -17.10 20.04
N GLU A 542 8.58 -16.71 21.19
CA GLU A 542 8.30 -17.35 22.47
C GLU A 542 8.25 -16.33 23.60
N TRP A 543 7.19 -16.35 24.41
CA TRP A 543 7.12 -15.56 25.63
C TRP A 543 8.12 -16.06 26.68
N ILE A 544 8.87 -15.13 27.29
CA ILE A 544 9.61 -15.36 28.52
C ILE A 544 8.80 -14.87 29.71
N CYS A 545 8.33 -13.61 29.66
CA CYS A 545 7.51 -13.01 30.69
C CYS A 545 6.46 -12.10 30.06
N HIS A 546 5.19 -12.50 30.12
CA HIS A 546 4.05 -11.74 29.60
C HIS A 546 3.14 -11.20 30.72
N SER A 547 3.38 -11.56 31.98
CA SER A 547 2.44 -11.33 33.09
C SER A 547 2.87 -10.26 34.10
N ASP A 548 4.02 -9.58 33.88
CA ASP A 548 4.52 -8.54 34.79
C ASP A 548 3.85 -7.17 34.53
N HIS A 549 2.50 -7.20 34.56
CA HIS A 549 1.66 -6.02 34.29
C HIS A 549 1.84 -4.90 35.33
N THR A 550 2.11 -5.24 36.61
CA THR A 550 2.30 -4.24 37.64
C THR A 550 3.54 -3.38 37.48
N ARG A 551 4.54 -3.89 36.76
CA ARG A 551 5.76 -3.15 36.38
C ARG A 551 5.75 -2.67 34.96
N ASN A 552 4.74 -3.03 34.15
CA ASN A 552 4.64 -2.77 32.72
C ASN A 552 5.84 -3.31 31.92
N ILE A 553 6.24 -4.56 32.22
CA ILE A 553 7.38 -5.22 31.56
C ILE A 553 6.91 -6.41 30.74
N LEU A 554 7.50 -6.54 29.57
CA LEU A 554 7.41 -7.73 28.71
C LEU A 554 8.80 -8.28 28.43
N ALA A 555 8.89 -9.60 28.28
CA ALA A 555 10.08 -10.25 27.76
C ALA A 555 9.70 -11.43 26.86
N PHE A 556 10.36 -11.55 25.71
CA PHE A 556 10.13 -12.62 24.74
C PHE A 556 11.40 -12.93 23.94
N ARG A 557 11.38 -14.05 23.24
CA ARG A 557 12.43 -14.47 22.30
C ARG A 557 11.93 -14.34 20.88
N ARG A 558 12.87 -13.96 19.98
CA ARG A 558 12.72 -14.11 18.54
C ARG A 558 13.77 -15.12 18.06
N LEU A 559 13.35 -15.99 17.16
CA LEU A 559 14.16 -17.09 16.66
C LEU A 559 14.16 -17.12 15.12
N ASN A 560 15.26 -17.65 14.56
CA ASN A 560 15.33 -18.01 13.14
C ASN A 560 15.46 -19.53 12.98
N ARG A 561 15.42 -20.01 11.74
CA ARG A 561 15.56 -21.45 11.43
C ARG A 561 16.93 -22.04 11.80
N ALA A 562 17.98 -21.21 11.83
CA ALA A 562 19.32 -21.62 12.21
C ALA A 562 19.51 -21.75 13.73
N GLY A 563 18.47 -21.42 14.52
CA GLY A 563 18.52 -21.45 15.98
C GLY A 563 19.24 -20.23 16.59
N ASP A 564 19.50 -19.17 15.82
CA ASP A 564 19.93 -17.91 16.40
C ASP A 564 18.73 -17.28 17.13
N GLU A 565 19.00 -16.69 18.29
CA GLU A 565 17.98 -16.09 19.12
C GLU A 565 18.32 -14.66 19.56
N LEU A 566 17.27 -13.90 19.77
CA LEU A 566 17.32 -12.58 20.40
C LEU A 566 16.36 -12.57 21.59
N ILE A 567 16.80 -12.10 22.74
CA ILE A 567 15.98 -11.89 23.92
C ILE A 567 15.64 -10.41 24.01
N VAL A 568 14.36 -10.10 23.91
CA VAL A 568 13.81 -8.75 23.91
C VAL A 568 13.17 -8.47 25.26
N LEU A 569 13.61 -7.38 25.93
CA LEU A 569 13.03 -6.89 27.17
C LEU A 569 12.50 -5.48 26.97
N VAL A 570 11.23 -5.27 27.32
CA VAL A 570 10.54 -3.99 27.15
C VAL A 570 10.07 -3.47 28.50
N ASN A 571 10.49 -2.27 28.86
CA ASN A 571 10.01 -1.55 30.04
C ASN A 571 9.15 -0.35 29.59
N PHE A 572 7.84 -0.49 29.67
CA PHE A 572 6.90 0.58 29.36
C PHE A 572 6.63 1.55 30.53
N SER A 573 7.37 1.40 31.63
CA SER A 573 7.27 2.26 32.82
C SER A 573 8.37 3.35 32.79
N PRO A 574 8.10 4.58 33.25
CA PRO A 574 9.13 5.62 33.42
C PRO A 574 10.04 5.39 34.63
N VAL A 575 10.09 4.16 35.13
CA VAL A 575 10.86 3.78 36.32
C VAL A 575 11.98 2.82 35.95
N ILE A 576 13.21 3.13 36.37
CA ILE A 576 14.35 2.22 36.24
C ILE A 576 14.10 0.94 37.05
N ARG A 577 14.51 -0.21 36.50
CA ARG A 577 14.47 -1.50 37.23
C ARG A 577 15.91 -2.03 37.33
N GLU A 578 16.49 -1.82 38.50
CA GLU A 578 17.79 -2.40 38.82
C GLU A 578 17.60 -3.86 39.27
N ASP A 579 18.62 -4.69 38.97
CA ASP A 579 18.61 -6.12 39.34
C ASP A 579 17.33 -6.87 38.93
N TYR A 580 16.81 -6.59 37.72
CA TYR A 580 15.67 -7.30 37.18
C TYR A 580 16.09 -8.68 36.69
N TYR A 581 15.47 -9.71 37.22
CA TYR A 581 15.79 -11.11 36.88
C TYR A 581 14.90 -11.58 35.71
N ILE A 582 15.52 -12.18 34.71
CA ILE A 582 14.86 -12.74 33.53
C ILE A 582 15.35 -14.16 33.26
N GLY A 583 14.42 -15.10 33.06
CA GLY A 583 14.74 -16.45 32.63
C GLY A 583 15.37 -16.47 31.25
N VAL A 584 16.37 -17.29 31.05
CA VAL A 584 17.07 -17.47 29.76
C VAL A 584 17.26 -18.96 29.45
N PRO A 585 17.22 -19.35 28.16
CA PRO A 585 17.25 -20.76 27.78
C PRO A 585 18.60 -21.44 27.94
N SER A 586 19.69 -20.67 27.88
CA SER A 586 21.05 -21.23 27.78
C SER A 586 21.97 -20.73 28.89
N GLU A 587 22.90 -21.59 29.29
CA GLU A 587 24.04 -21.20 30.11
C GLU A 587 24.98 -20.24 29.35
N GLY A 588 25.84 -19.54 30.08
CA GLY A 588 26.84 -18.66 29.49
C GLY A 588 26.61 -17.18 29.76
N THR A 589 27.04 -16.35 28.86
CA THR A 589 26.94 -14.88 28.98
C THR A 589 26.06 -14.32 27.86
N TYR A 590 25.41 -13.21 28.17
CA TYR A 590 24.51 -12.50 27.26
C TYR A 590 25.08 -11.10 27.00
N LYS A 591 25.03 -10.66 25.75
CA LYS A 591 25.50 -9.34 25.34
C LYS A 591 24.30 -8.45 24.99
N GLU A 592 24.22 -7.28 25.61
CA GLU A 592 23.33 -6.20 25.18
C GLU A 592 23.78 -5.71 23.80
N ILE A 593 23.02 -5.98 22.76
CA ILE A 593 23.35 -5.64 21.37
C ILE A 593 22.56 -4.44 20.86
N PHE A 594 21.40 -4.13 21.43
CA PHE A 594 20.64 -2.92 21.17
C PHE A 594 20.02 -2.38 22.45
N ASN A 595 19.90 -1.04 22.56
CA ASN A 595 19.33 -0.36 23.73
C ASN A 595 18.83 1.02 23.31
N THR A 596 17.52 1.26 23.46
CA THR A 596 16.87 2.52 23.08
C THR A 596 17.23 3.71 23.97
N ASP A 597 17.82 3.46 25.16
CA ASP A 597 18.20 4.50 26.12
C ASP A 597 19.64 5.03 25.93
N LEU A 598 20.30 4.70 24.82
CA LEU A 598 21.64 5.22 24.54
C LEU A 598 21.64 6.74 24.36
N LYS A 599 22.69 7.43 24.87
CA LYS A 599 22.83 8.89 24.74
C LYS A 599 22.79 9.40 23.31
N LYS A 600 23.29 8.62 22.35
CA LYS A 600 23.27 8.96 20.92
C LYS A 600 21.84 9.05 20.36
N PHE A 601 20.87 8.40 21.00
CA PHE A 601 19.44 8.45 20.67
C PHE A 601 18.66 9.44 21.55
N GLY A 602 19.31 10.14 22.49
CA GLY A 602 18.68 11.06 23.43
C GLY A 602 18.21 10.40 24.72
N GLY A 603 18.64 9.19 25.02
CA GLY A 603 18.38 8.50 26.28
C GLY A 603 19.33 8.91 27.41
N SER A 604 19.12 8.36 28.61
CA SER A 604 19.95 8.62 29.80
C SER A 604 21.35 7.98 29.73
N GLY A 605 21.48 6.93 28.90
CA GLY A 605 22.74 6.20 28.72
C GLY A 605 22.97 5.07 29.73
N ILE A 606 21.92 4.61 30.38
CA ILE A 606 21.97 3.42 31.26
C ILE A 606 22.21 2.19 30.40
N ARG A 607 23.22 1.36 30.78
CA ARG A 607 23.66 0.20 29.99
C ARG A 607 24.11 -0.95 30.90
N ASN A 608 23.91 -2.18 30.43
CA ASN A 608 24.49 -3.39 30.99
C ASN A 608 25.92 -3.62 30.42
N ARG A 609 26.90 -2.84 30.91
CA ARG A 609 28.30 -2.88 30.40
C ARG A 609 29.02 -4.20 30.69
N LYS A 610 28.71 -4.82 31.85
CA LYS A 610 29.21 -6.16 32.15
C LYS A 610 28.27 -7.15 31.46
N LEU A 611 28.84 -8.15 30.81
CA LEU A 611 28.03 -9.23 30.19
C LEU A 611 27.26 -9.96 31.30
N PRO A 612 25.92 -9.90 31.34
CA PRO A 612 25.16 -10.71 32.27
C PRO A 612 25.49 -12.18 32.10
N LYS A 613 25.83 -12.85 33.21
CA LYS A 613 26.12 -14.28 33.22
C LYS A 613 24.91 -15.03 33.73
N ALA A 614 24.52 -16.09 33.03
CA ALA A 614 23.46 -16.98 33.46
C ALA A 614 23.82 -17.65 34.78
N LYS A 615 22.85 -17.68 35.70
CA LYS A 615 22.93 -18.36 37.00
C LYS A 615 21.88 -19.46 37.03
N THR A 616 22.23 -20.58 37.64
CA THR A 616 21.28 -21.69 37.85
C THR A 616 20.20 -21.29 38.83
N GLY A 617 18.96 -21.51 38.46
CA GLY A 617 17.76 -21.23 39.25
C GLY A 617 16.55 -21.03 38.36
N GLN A 618 15.39 -21.51 38.80
CA GLN A 618 14.16 -21.42 38.01
C GLN A 618 13.60 -20.00 37.95
N MET A 619 13.38 -19.50 36.71
CA MET A 619 12.78 -18.20 36.47
C MET A 619 12.01 -18.23 35.14
N HIS A 620 10.75 -17.84 35.13
CA HIS A 620 9.91 -17.77 33.94
C HIS A 620 9.86 -19.07 33.09
N GLY A 621 9.93 -20.24 33.76
CA GLY A 621 9.93 -21.54 33.10
C GLY A 621 11.30 -22.06 32.66
N TYR A 622 12.37 -21.28 32.84
CA TYR A 622 13.74 -21.70 32.51
C TYR A 622 14.55 -22.06 33.76
N ASP A 623 15.53 -22.94 33.62
CA ASP A 623 16.45 -23.35 34.70
C ASP A 623 17.64 -22.39 34.88
N GLN A 624 17.72 -21.37 34.03
CA GLN A 624 18.73 -20.33 34.07
C GLN A 624 18.08 -18.95 34.08
N TYR A 625 18.75 -17.97 34.68
CA TYR A 625 18.34 -16.58 34.67
C TYR A 625 19.54 -15.63 34.62
N ILE A 626 19.33 -14.43 34.10
CA ILE A 626 20.27 -13.32 34.16
C ILE A 626 19.69 -12.17 34.98
N SER A 627 20.56 -11.32 35.56
CA SER A 627 20.19 -10.07 36.22
C SER A 627 20.62 -8.91 35.33
N VAL A 628 19.70 -8.00 35.05
CA VAL A 628 19.91 -6.84 34.17
C VAL A 628 19.34 -5.57 34.78
N THR A 629 19.84 -4.42 34.35
CA THR A 629 19.20 -3.12 34.60
C THR A 629 18.38 -2.71 33.40
N LEU A 630 17.09 -2.43 33.59
CA LEU A 630 16.19 -1.92 32.56
C LEU A 630 16.01 -0.41 32.74
N PRO A 631 16.45 0.42 31.78
CA PRO A 631 16.18 1.86 31.81
C PRO A 631 14.69 2.15 31.74
N PRO A 632 14.24 3.35 32.12
CA PRO A 632 12.84 3.77 31.97
C PRO A 632 12.46 3.89 30.49
N LEU A 633 11.22 3.56 30.13
CA LEU A 633 10.66 3.69 28.78
C LEU A 633 11.62 3.18 27.70
N SER A 634 12.07 1.93 27.85
CA SER A 634 13.12 1.38 27.00
C SER A 634 12.89 -0.06 26.58
N THR A 635 13.41 -0.39 25.40
CA THR A 635 13.57 -1.77 24.90
C THR A 635 15.04 -2.10 24.80
N LEU A 636 15.42 -3.27 25.33
CA LEU A 636 16.76 -3.82 25.26
C LEU A 636 16.72 -5.16 24.51
N ILE A 637 17.76 -5.42 23.73
CA ILE A 637 17.92 -6.71 23.04
C ILE A 637 19.25 -7.32 23.50
N PHE A 638 19.15 -8.57 23.93
CA PHE A 638 20.30 -9.39 24.33
C PHE A 638 20.46 -10.58 23.39
N GLN A 639 21.70 -10.99 23.17
CA GLN A 639 22.07 -12.17 22.40
C GLN A 639 23.01 -13.04 23.22
N PRO A 640 22.85 -14.37 23.24
CA PRO A 640 23.82 -15.26 23.86
C PRO A 640 25.18 -15.16 23.16
N VAL A 641 26.25 -15.11 23.94
CA VAL A 641 27.61 -15.10 23.40
C VAL A 641 27.99 -16.55 23.05
N LYS A 642 28.14 -16.83 21.75
CA LYS A 642 28.58 -18.15 21.28
C LYS A 642 29.97 -18.43 21.84
N GLN A 643 30.12 -19.50 22.62
CA GLN A 643 31.45 -19.98 23.03
C GLN A 643 32.15 -20.59 21.81
N ASN A 644 33.32 -20.04 21.44
CA ASN A 644 34.17 -20.62 20.39
C ASN A 644 34.51 -22.05 20.82
N GLY A 645 33.86 -23.07 20.25
CA GLY A 645 34.26 -24.44 20.49
C GLY A 645 33.19 -25.55 20.55
N MET A 646 31.90 -25.25 20.46
CA MET A 646 30.93 -26.31 20.28
C MET A 646 30.30 -26.22 18.86
N LYS A 647 30.82 -27.07 17.95
CA LYS A 647 30.02 -27.52 16.80
C LYS A 647 28.95 -28.46 17.38
N ILE A 648 27.68 -28.07 17.26
CA ILE A 648 26.54 -28.98 17.40
C ILE A 648 26.33 -29.70 16.08
#